data_718802825e564eb6185d4a608afd390c
#
_entry.id   718802825e564eb6185d4a608afd390c
#
_cell.length_a   1.000
_cell.length_b   1.000
_cell.length_c   1.000
_cell.angle_alpha   90.00
_cell.angle_beta   90.00
_cell.angle_gamma   90.00
#
_symmetry.space_group_name_H-M   'P 1'
#
loop_
_entity.id
_entity.type
_entity.pdbx_description
1 polymer ?
#
loop_
_entity_poly.entity_id
_entity_poly.type
_entity_poly.pdbx_seq_one_letter_code
_entity_poly.pdbx_strand_id
1 'polypeptide(L)'
;MAMKLLLRSLLFLFLSCSQVFMVSAEETPLFISGRVKDAVTKLDLTDAYICLYDADGKLTDSIQANRGKAVRDGEIIDLSFFSFPVSRNDSTYVFDVVCSGYKTQTITYSVERVGKRETDRQMPLILMERAPRQLGEVTVTASKIKFYNKGDTIVYNADAFQLAEGSMLDALIAQLPGVELNDDGQIKVNGKFVESLLLNGKQFLDGNNQLMLENIGAYTVKNIEVYEGQTELEKWQDDPNSEKHLTMDVKLKREYNRGIILNAQGGFGTKDRYSGRLFSSLFTPTTELTLIANINNLNDTRKPGKNDTWTPERMPSGTRTYKMATFNYRHQNVTETKQFNGYATVEETSSNDLSTTARTNFLTGGNTYDNAFSRNHSRKLLLDTRNYLNFHSERFWGGGMWVARHARRDNNSSDISATFNQEQTDITSKALEALYSDASPERLDAIINRAITRSDGSRRETEFQAFPHLEYKIPRSRDRLIMELGMKYKDEKEERWRDYNINYGSDPVPAVTRRQYFDDSPNRSLTLDASVGYATNFRFGKASVSFSCDYQYRFVNHDKDSYMYALDALADMGIYGTLPGNYLDSFDPSNSYTSREINNRHTISPRIMFHMYSYNSMLTVHLSPDLGLLHQHFDYWRANRSYLVSRNSFLATVKNYRAKVEYRFGRVEEGKRVRYSNTLTYDYTVDTKTPDLVHMVDVVNDADPLNIALGNPDLKNSYIQTHSLSWNYISSAKLLNNTLRLNYSTTADALVRGYTYDTSTGIRRNRTYNLDGNNSLGASNTFNLQFGPKQQFSVSSSTDGTVMNYADMIGVNREEPEKSSVRSTNLSERLKLDWQIGKQQIGLNISVTNRHTTSSREDFNSINANHYNYGILGQFRLPGGFGLNTDFTLYTRRGYGVKQLDTTDAIWNLRLTYTPKGGHWVFMVDGFDMLHQLSNVNYAVSASGRTVTYTNALPRYIMCSVQYRLNIQPKRR
;
A
#
# COMPACT_ATOMS: atom_id res chain seq x y z
N MET A 1 -19.52 -24.70 19.19
CA MET A 1 -18.64 -25.90 19.11
C MET A 1 -17.18 -25.50 18.92
N ALA A 2 -16.88 -24.54 18.06
CA ALA A 2 -15.51 -24.04 17.81
C ALA A 2 -14.82 -23.41 19.04
N MET A 3 -15.54 -22.70 19.89
CA MET A 3 -15.01 -22.06 21.11
C MET A 3 -14.55 -23.07 22.15
N LYS A 4 -15.26 -24.26 22.27
CA LYS A 4 -14.82 -25.36 23.15
C LYS A 4 -13.58 -26.06 22.62
N LEU A 5 -13.40 -26.13 21.30
CA LEU A 5 -12.18 -26.68 20.69
C LEU A 5 -11.00 -25.71 20.87
N LEU A 6 -11.21 -24.39 20.66
CA LEU A 6 -10.17 -23.37 20.83
C LEU A 6 -9.69 -23.29 22.29
N LEU A 7 -10.63 -23.30 23.24
CA LEU A 7 -10.29 -23.34 24.67
C LEU A 7 -9.57 -24.63 25.07
N ARG A 8 -9.97 -25.76 24.52
CA ARG A 8 -9.29 -27.05 24.77
C ARG A 8 -7.90 -27.09 24.11
N SER A 9 -7.74 -26.54 22.92
CA SER A 9 -6.45 -26.45 22.25
C SER A 9 -5.52 -25.47 22.97
N LEU A 10 -6.02 -24.32 23.46
CA LEU A 10 -5.27 -23.38 24.27
C LEU A 10 -4.92 -23.96 25.64
N LEU A 11 -5.84 -24.70 26.28
CA LEU A 11 -5.58 -25.38 27.56
C LEU A 11 -4.58 -26.52 27.39
N PHE A 12 -4.64 -27.25 26.26
CA PHE A 12 -3.67 -28.31 25.94
C PHE A 12 -2.29 -27.74 25.61
N LEU A 13 -2.23 -26.62 24.92
CA LEU A 13 -0.99 -25.89 24.67
C LEU A 13 -0.41 -25.31 25.97
N PHE A 14 -1.26 -24.79 26.85
CA PHE A 14 -0.87 -24.25 28.15
C PHE A 14 -0.38 -25.37 29.10
N LEU A 15 -1.01 -26.52 29.09
CA LEU A 15 -0.60 -27.70 29.89
C LEU A 15 0.67 -28.37 29.30
N SER A 16 0.84 -28.43 28.00
CA SER A 16 2.08 -28.91 27.38
C SER A 16 3.23 -27.91 27.53
N CYS A 17 3.00 -26.61 27.54
CA CYS A 17 4.01 -25.63 27.92
C CYS A 17 4.39 -25.68 29.39
N SER A 18 3.42 -26.01 30.30
CA SER A 18 3.74 -26.11 31.74
C SER A 18 4.64 -27.29 32.09
N GLN A 19 4.67 -28.32 31.29
CA GLN A 19 5.64 -29.44 31.47
C GLN A 19 7.04 -29.14 30.93
N VAL A 20 7.19 -28.16 30.04
CA VAL A 20 8.53 -27.69 29.56
C VAL A 20 9.13 -26.66 30.54
N PHE A 21 8.35 -26.10 31.46
CA PHE A 21 8.80 -25.06 32.43
C PHE A 21 9.47 -25.62 33.70
N MET A 22 9.76 -26.92 33.78
CA MET A 22 10.66 -27.46 34.78
C MET A 22 12.13 -27.49 34.27
N VAL A 23 12.58 -26.48 33.62
CA VAL A 23 14.00 -26.23 33.39
C VAL A 23 14.46 -25.20 34.41
N SER A 24 15.47 -25.61 35.19
CA SER A 24 16.15 -24.85 36.23
C SER A 24 16.32 -23.37 35.89
N ALA A 25 16.07 -22.52 36.86
CA ALA A 25 16.31 -21.08 36.78
C ALA A 25 17.79 -20.82 36.50
N GLU A 26 18.18 -20.72 35.23
CA GLU A 26 19.46 -20.12 34.84
C GLU A 26 19.44 -18.63 35.16
N GLU A 27 20.45 -18.18 35.85
CA GLU A 27 20.64 -16.79 36.26
C GLU A 27 20.61 -15.84 35.02
N THR A 28 19.94 -14.70 35.16
CA THR A 28 19.91 -13.66 34.11
C THR A 28 21.32 -13.26 33.70
N PRO A 29 21.70 -13.26 32.41
CA PRO A 29 23.05 -12.94 31.97
C PRO A 29 23.42 -11.48 32.34
N LEU A 30 24.68 -11.29 32.69
CA LEU A 30 25.31 -9.97 32.78
C LEU A 30 25.77 -9.56 31.40
N PHE A 31 25.56 -8.32 30.98
CA PHE A 31 26.12 -7.80 29.74
C PHE A 31 27.45 -7.07 30.03
N ILE A 32 28.50 -7.43 29.29
CA ILE A 32 29.75 -6.69 29.26
C ILE A 32 29.74 -5.83 28.00
N SER A 33 29.78 -4.51 28.16
CA SER A 33 29.77 -3.54 27.06
C SER A 33 31.07 -2.74 27.01
N GLY A 34 31.42 -2.23 25.81
CA GLY A 34 32.66 -1.46 25.64
C GLY A 34 32.72 -0.67 24.33
N ARG A 35 33.79 0.10 24.16
CA ARG A 35 34.05 0.92 22.95
C ARG A 35 35.46 0.71 22.44
N VAL A 36 35.65 0.82 21.10
CA VAL A 36 36.93 0.65 20.41
C VAL A 36 37.30 1.92 19.66
N LYS A 37 38.52 2.45 19.87
CA LYS A 37 38.99 3.67 19.20
C LYS A 37 40.40 3.51 18.63
N ASP A 38 40.73 4.30 17.58
CA ASP A 38 42.08 4.49 17.11
C ASP A 38 42.97 5.12 18.18
N ALA A 39 44.12 4.54 18.50
CA ALA A 39 45.02 4.98 19.56
C ALA A 39 45.56 6.40 19.36
N VAL A 40 45.71 6.86 18.11
CA VAL A 40 46.27 8.17 17.74
C VAL A 40 45.17 9.21 17.53
N THR A 41 44.19 8.92 16.67
CA THR A 41 43.15 9.89 16.28
C THR A 41 41.99 9.96 17.28
N LYS A 42 41.87 8.98 18.16
CA LYS A 42 40.74 8.81 19.09
C LYS A 42 39.37 8.70 18.41
N LEU A 43 39.35 8.45 17.09
CA LEU A 43 38.13 8.19 16.34
C LEU A 43 37.59 6.79 16.65
N ASP A 44 36.28 6.66 16.63
CA ASP A 44 35.61 5.38 16.85
C ASP A 44 35.83 4.43 15.66
N LEU A 45 36.17 3.16 15.97
CA LEU A 45 36.42 2.10 15.00
C LEU A 45 35.16 1.21 14.90
N THR A 46 34.18 1.65 14.13
CA THR A 46 32.91 0.94 13.95
C THR A 46 33.03 -0.35 13.13
N ASP A 47 34.14 -0.51 12.43
CA ASP A 47 34.48 -1.71 11.66
C ASP A 47 35.29 -2.75 12.47
N ALA A 48 35.54 -2.49 13.76
CA ALA A 48 36.20 -3.44 14.64
C ALA A 48 35.26 -4.62 14.98
N TYR A 49 35.83 -5.82 14.91
CA TYR A 49 35.20 -7.06 15.35
C TYR A 49 35.75 -7.47 16.69
N ILE A 50 34.88 -7.86 17.60
CA ILE A 50 35.21 -8.33 18.93
C ILE A 50 34.79 -9.78 19.04
N CYS A 51 35.76 -10.68 19.35
CA CYS A 51 35.53 -12.09 19.61
C CYS A 51 35.65 -12.35 21.11
N LEU A 52 34.67 -12.97 21.71
CA LEU A 52 34.58 -13.31 23.14
C LEU A 52 34.97 -14.79 23.33
N TYR A 53 35.96 -15.05 24.16
CA TYR A 53 36.37 -16.39 24.57
C TYR A 53 36.12 -16.60 26.05
N ASP A 54 35.82 -17.84 26.46
CA ASP A 54 35.74 -18.24 27.85
C ASP A 54 37.15 -18.47 28.46
N ALA A 55 37.22 -18.84 29.74
CA ALA A 55 38.45 -19.11 30.44
C ALA A 55 39.27 -20.27 29.85
N ASP A 56 38.65 -21.18 29.14
CA ASP A 56 39.25 -22.34 28.50
C ASP A 56 39.72 -22.03 27.05
N GLY A 57 39.62 -20.77 26.62
CA GLY A 57 39.99 -20.33 25.27
C GLY A 57 39.04 -20.73 24.16
N LYS A 58 37.81 -21.14 24.50
CA LYS A 58 36.77 -21.46 23.50
C LYS A 58 36.02 -20.21 23.09
N LEU A 59 35.87 -19.98 21.79
CA LEU A 59 35.04 -18.87 21.25
C LEU A 59 33.58 -19.03 21.68
N THR A 60 33.11 -18.07 22.45
CA THR A 60 31.70 -18.02 22.95
C THR A 60 30.80 -17.21 22.04
N ASP A 61 31.25 -16.04 21.58
CA ASP A 61 30.46 -15.16 20.69
C ASP A 61 31.37 -14.17 19.95
N SER A 62 30.86 -13.50 18.91
CA SER A 62 31.58 -12.43 18.20
C SER A 62 30.63 -11.39 17.63
N ILE A 63 31.00 -10.10 17.73
CA ILE A 63 30.14 -8.98 17.30
C ILE A 63 30.98 -7.85 16.69
N GLN A 64 30.38 -7.11 15.75
CA GLN A 64 30.96 -5.87 15.22
C GLN A 64 30.62 -4.68 16.14
N ALA A 65 31.57 -3.79 16.39
CA ALA A 65 31.43 -2.61 17.23
C ALA A 65 30.76 -1.46 16.46
N ASN A 66 29.46 -1.51 16.23
CA ASN A 66 28.74 -0.50 15.44
C ASN A 66 27.39 -0.07 16.03
N ARG A 67 27.14 -0.31 17.32
CA ARG A 67 25.79 -0.16 17.93
C ARG A 67 25.56 1.16 18.67
N GLY A 68 26.49 2.09 18.67
CA GLY A 68 26.36 3.37 19.38
C GLY A 68 26.31 4.58 18.44
N LYS A 69 25.63 5.65 18.87
CA LYS A 69 25.63 6.95 18.18
C LYS A 69 25.91 8.08 19.18
N ALA A 70 26.66 9.09 18.77
CA ALA A 70 26.86 10.32 19.51
C ALA A 70 26.85 11.54 18.59
N VAL A 71 26.68 12.72 19.19
CA VAL A 71 26.78 13.98 18.46
C VAL A 71 28.09 14.68 18.83
N ARG A 72 28.88 15.04 17.83
CA ARG A 72 30.11 15.82 17.99
C ARG A 72 30.13 16.94 16.96
N ASP A 73 30.29 18.18 17.44
CA ASP A 73 30.33 19.40 16.58
C ASP A 73 29.10 19.56 15.66
N GLY A 74 27.92 19.10 16.14
CA GLY A 74 26.66 19.14 15.38
C GLY A 74 26.48 18.02 14.36
N GLU A 75 27.40 17.06 14.29
CA GLU A 75 27.32 15.88 13.44
C GLU A 75 27.05 14.62 14.24
N ILE A 76 26.17 13.76 13.76
CA ILE A 76 25.97 12.42 14.30
C ILE A 76 27.10 11.53 13.82
N ILE A 77 27.87 11.03 14.76
CA ILE A 77 28.95 10.06 14.51
C ILE A 77 28.54 8.69 15.05
N ASP A 78 28.82 7.64 14.30
CA ASP A 78 28.67 6.28 14.77
C ASP A 78 29.75 5.99 15.80
N LEU A 79 29.34 5.42 16.94
CA LEU A 79 30.22 5.01 18.01
C LEU A 79 30.52 3.53 17.88
N SER A 80 31.77 3.17 18.13
CA SER A 80 32.21 1.78 18.24
C SER A 80 31.76 1.16 19.57
N PHE A 81 30.49 0.78 19.65
CA PHE A 81 29.92 0.15 20.83
C PHE A 81 29.63 -1.33 20.59
N PHE A 82 29.98 -2.18 21.56
CA PHE A 82 29.67 -3.61 21.59
C PHE A 82 29.12 -4.04 22.94
N SER A 83 28.39 -5.16 23.00
CA SER A 83 27.83 -5.72 24.22
C SER A 83 27.64 -7.23 24.08
N PHE A 84 28.15 -8.01 25.05
CA PHE A 84 28.05 -9.47 25.11
C PHE A 84 27.34 -9.94 26.37
N PRO A 85 26.44 -10.93 26.28
CA PRO A 85 25.89 -11.60 27.45
C PRO A 85 26.94 -12.58 28.01
N VAL A 86 27.19 -12.48 29.29
CA VAL A 86 28.15 -13.35 30.00
C VAL A 86 27.50 -13.96 31.28
N SER A 87 28.12 -15.02 31.80
CA SER A 87 27.69 -15.63 33.07
C SER A 87 27.90 -14.66 34.24
N ARG A 88 27.03 -14.71 35.23
CA ARG A 88 27.14 -13.94 36.49
C ARG A 88 28.12 -14.55 37.50
N ASN A 89 28.53 -15.77 37.27
CA ASN A 89 29.48 -16.43 38.14
C ASN A 89 30.86 -15.83 37.90
N ASP A 90 31.67 -15.69 38.96
CA ASP A 90 33.05 -15.21 38.87
C ASP A 90 33.79 -15.97 37.77
N SER A 91 33.98 -15.33 36.63
CA SER A 91 34.55 -15.91 35.42
C SER A 91 35.49 -14.91 34.74
N THR A 92 36.50 -15.42 34.12
CA THR A 92 37.42 -14.59 33.30
C THR A 92 37.12 -14.81 31.83
N TYR A 93 36.98 -13.71 31.06
CA TYR A 93 36.75 -13.71 29.65
C TYR A 93 37.91 -13.07 28.89
N VAL A 94 38.17 -13.54 27.69
CA VAL A 94 39.18 -12.98 26.80
C VAL A 94 38.50 -12.37 25.60
N PHE A 95 38.84 -11.12 25.30
CA PHE A 95 38.29 -10.37 24.17
C PHE A 95 39.41 -10.14 23.14
N ASP A 96 39.25 -10.69 21.96
CA ASP A 96 40.11 -10.37 20.81
C ASP A 96 39.42 -9.29 19.95
N VAL A 97 40.07 -8.15 19.84
CA VAL A 97 39.58 -7.03 19.02
C VAL A 97 40.37 -6.98 17.73
N VAL A 98 39.66 -7.19 16.61
CA VAL A 98 40.22 -7.25 15.28
C VAL A 98 39.64 -6.12 14.43
N CYS A 99 40.48 -5.32 13.81
CA CYS A 99 40.04 -4.27 12.86
C CYS A 99 41.01 -4.22 11.67
N SER A 100 40.50 -4.11 10.47
CA SER A 100 41.32 -4.06 9.24
C SER A 100 42.25 -2.86 9.27
N GLY A 101 43.55 -3.12 9.15
CA GLY A 101 44.59 -2.08 9.21
C GLY A 101 45.11 -1.76 10.61
N TYR A 102 44.70 -2.51 11.63
CA TYR A 102 45.13 -2.39 13.02
C TYR A 102 45.74 -3.70 13.51
N LYS A 103 46.61 -3.62 14.55
CA LYS A 103 47.12 -4.80 15.25
C LYS A 103 45.99 -5.39 16.11
N THR A 104 45.78 -6.70 16.04
CA THR A 104 44.83 -7.39 16.92
C THR A 104 45.21 -7.16 18.37
N GLN A 105 44.25 -6.84 19.21
CA GLN A 105 44.42 -6.60 20.64
C GLN A 105 43.65 -7.62 21.46
N THR A 106 44.31 -8.37 22.31
CA THR A 106 43.70 -9.33 23.23
C THR A 106 43.59 -8.72 24.62
N ILE A 107 42.43 -8.75 25.23
CA ILE A 107 42.09 -8.14 26.53
C ILE A 107 41.46 -9.19 27.42
N THR A 108 42.06 -9.45 28.56
CA THR A 108 41.50 -10.34 29.59
C THR A 108 40.66 -9.50 30.55
N TYR A 109 39.40 -9.88 30.78
CA TYR A 109 38.49 -9.18 31.68
C TYR A 109 37.85 -10.15 32.66
N SER A 110 38.04 -9.90 33.96
CA SER A 110 37.50 -10.73 35.04
C SER A 110 36.18 -10.13 35.58
N VAL A 111 35.16 -10.95 35.64
CA VAL A 111 33.84 -10.61 36.20
C VAL A 111 33.83 -11.10 37.65
N GLU A 112 33.97 -10.15 38.60
CA GLU A 112 33.97 -10.45 40.05
C GLU A 112 32.83 -9.63 40.74
N ARG A 113 32.21 -10.20 41.76
CA ARG A 113 31.25 -9.55 42.66
C ARG A 113 30.07 -8.89 41.92
N VAL A 114 29.36 -9.64 41.15
CA VAL A 114 28.17 -9.16 40.44
C VAL A 114 26.99 -8.91 41.38
N GLY A 115 26.49 -7.67 41.41
CA GLY A 115 25.30 -7.33 42.21
C GLY A 115 24.06 -8.10 41.75
N LYS A 116 23.16 -8.54 42.66
CA LYS A 116 21.95 -9.34 42.31
C LYS A 116 21.05 -8.72 41.22
N ARG A 117 21.16 -7.41 41.00
CA ARG A 117 20.35 -6.64 40.03
C ARG A 117 21.18 -5.93 38.96
N GLU A 118 22.47 -6.19 38.87
CA GLU A 118 23.39 -5.63 37.90
C GLU A 118 23.22 -6.36 36.60
N THR A 119 22.86 -5.65 35.52
CA THR A 119 22.58 -6.24 34.20
C THR A 119 23.58 -5.81 33.14
N ASP A 120 24.39 -4.77 33.39
CA ASP A 120 25.40 -4.27 32.46
C ASP A 120 26.64 -3.80 33.19
N ARG A 121 27.82 -4.10 32.62
CA ARG A 121 29.12 -3.65 33.13
C ARG A 121 29.98 -3.15 31.97
N GLN A 122 30.47 -1.93 32.07
CA GLN A 122 31.24 -1.28 31.04
C GLN A 122 32.72 -1.53 31.18
N MET A 123 33.37 -2.00 30.11
CA MET A 123 34.82 -2.18 30.02
C MET A 123 35.54 -0.83 29.83
N PRO A 124 36.85 -0.75 30.23
CA PRO A 124 37.71 0.36 29.84
C PRO A 124 37.76 0.54 28.33
N LEU A 125 37.98 1.81 27.92
CA LEU A 125 38.06 2.15 26.49
C LEU A 125 39.24 1.39 25.82
N ILE A 126 38.95 0.69 24.72
CA ILE A 126 39.93 -0.09 23.95
C ILE A 126 40.56 0.82 22.88
N LEU A 127 41.90 0.94 22.89
CA LEU A 127 42.67 1.78 21.95
C LEU A 127 43.49 0.90 21.05
N MET A 128 43.20 0.86 19.73
CA MET A 128 43.88 0.03 18.75
C MET A 128 45.00 0.78 18.02
N GLU A 129 46.16 0.16 17.90
CA GLU A 129 47.31 0.66 17.14
C GLU A 129 47.24 0.21 15.67
N ARG A 130 47.63 1.11 14.76
CA ARG A 130 47.67 0.78 13.32
C ARG A 130 48.76 -0.22 12.98
N ALA A 131 48.45 -1.19 12.09
CA ALA A 131 49.41 -2.09 11.53
C ALA A 131 50.20 -1.41 10.38
N PRO A 132 51.51 -1.66 10.21
CA PRO A 132 52.27 -1.12 9.07
C PRO A 132 51.75 -1.72 7.76
N ARG A 133 51.42 -0.85 6.78
CA ARG A 133 50.85 -1.21 5.49
C ARG A 133 51.88 -1.17 4.38
N GLN A 134 52.14 -2.30 3.68
CA GLN A 134 52.78 -2.28 2.37
C GLN A 134 51.77 -1.99 1.28
N LEU A 135 51.95 -0.89 0.52
CA LEU A 135 51.13 -0.49 -0.60
C LEU A 135 51.54 -1.27 -1.85
N GLY A 136 50.67 -2.20 -2.27
CA GLY A 136 50.73 -2.76 -3.62
C GLY A 136 49.74 -2.03 -4.52
N GLU A 137 50.18 -1.57 -5.66
CA GLU A 137 49.34 -0.89 -6.68
C GLU A 137 48.35 -1.91 -7.29
N VAL A 138 47.06 -1.72 -7.05
CA VAL A 138 45.98 -2.52 -7.68
C VAL A 138 45.14 -1.59 -8.54
N THR A 139 45.29 -1.72 -9.85
CA THR A 139 44.36 -1.09 -10.81
C THR A 139 43.06 -1.88 -10.85
N VAL A 140 42.06 -1.43 -10.16
CA VAL A 140 40.71 -2.04 -10.16
C VAL A 140 39.88 -1.45 -11.28
N THR A 141 39.76 -2.16 -12.39
CA THR A 141 38.68 -1.97 -13.35
C THR A 141 37.42 -2.63 -12.79
N ALA A 142 36.72 -1.92 -11.91
CA ALA A 142 35.48 -2.40 -11.33
C ALA A 142 34.34 -2.33 -12.35
N SER A 143 33.85 -3.49 -12.81
CA SER A 143 32.52 -3.58 -13.36
C SER A 143 31.53 -3.21 -12.24
N LYS A 144 30.67 -2.21 -12.45
CA LYS A 144 29.69 -1.77 -11.45
C LYS A 144 28.65 -2.85 -11.25
N ILE A 145 28.74 -3.58 -10.13
CA ILE A 145 27.79 -4.60 -9.73
C ILE A 145 26.45 -3.89 -9.45
N LYS A 146 25.36 -4.33 -10.06
CA LYS A 146 24.03 -3.71 -9.90
C LYS A 146 23.51 -3.82 -8.47
N PHE A 147 23.64 -4.99 -7.86
CA PHE A 147 23.28 -5.22 -6.47
C PHE A 147 24.16 -6.30 -5.83
N TYR A 148 24.27 -6.24 -4.52
CA TYR A 148 24.97 -7.23 -3.71
C TYR A 148 24.34 -7.30 -2.33
N ASN A 149 24.51 -8.41 -1.63
CA ASN A 149 24.06 -8.53 -0.25
C ASN A 149 25.23 -8.22 0.70
N LYS A 150 24.94 -7.39 1.70
CA LYS A 150 25.83 -7.10 2.83
C LYS A 150 25.15 -7.63 4.09
N GLY A 151 25.49 -8.83 4.53
CA GLY A 151 24.72 -9.54 5.53
C GLY A 151 23.28 -9.77 5.05
N ASP A 152 22.30 -9.39 5.84
CA ASP A 152 20.87 -9.47 5.50
C ASP A 152 20.36 -8.28 4.66
N THR A 153 21.24 -7.32 4.34
CA THR A 153 20.88 -6.12 3.56
C THR A 153 21.18 -6.33 2.08
N ILE A 154 20.18 -6.10 1.22
CA ILE A 154 20.37 -5.99 -0.23
C ILE A 154 20.78 -4.56 -0.55
N VAL A 155 21.95 -4.36 -1.17
CA VAL A 155 22.45 -3.05 -1.57
C VAL A 155 22.42 -2.94 -3.08
N TYR A 156 21.61 -2.04 -3.61
CA TYR A 156 21.57 -1.68 -5.03
C TYR A 156 22.45 -0.46 -5.28
N ASN A 157 23.39 -0.56 -6.23
CA ASN A 157 24.24 0.55 -6.61
C ASN A 157 23.54 1.39 -7.70
N ALA A 158 23.08 2.59 -7.35
CA ALA A 158 22.32 3.44 -8.26
C ALA A 158 23.08 3.78 -9.55
N ASP A 159 24.41 3.97 -9.47
CA ASP A 159 25.24 4.29 -10.63
C ASP A 159 25.41 3.11 -11.60
N ALA A 160 25.01 1.91 -11.24
CA ALA A 160 25.04 0.74 -12.12
C ALA A 160 23.78 0.59 -13.01
N PHE A 161 22.74 1.42 -12.75
CA PHE A 161 21.52 1.44 -13.56
C PHE A 161 21.57 2.58 -14.56
N GLN A 162 21.16 2.28 -15.79
CA GLN A 162 21.11 3.27 -16.85
C GLN A 162 19.72 3.92 -16.84
N LEU A 163 19.66 5.19 -16.48
CA LEU A 163 18.43 5.95 -16.44
C LEU A 163 18.51 7.10 -17.44
N ALA A 164 17.38 7.51 -17.99
CA ALA A 164 17.30 8.74 -18.72
C ALA A 164 17.70 9.89 -17.81
N GLU A 165 18.39 10.87 -18.37
CA GLU A 165 18.64 12.08 -17.64
C GLU A 165 17.33 12.78 -17.32
N GLY A 166 17.18 13.28 -16.09
CA GLY A 166 15.92 13.78 -15.58
C GLY A 166 15.00 12.73 -14.94
N SER A 167 15.40 11.45 -14.93
CA SER A 167 14.66 10.41 -14.22
C SER A 167 14.61 10.67 -12.72
N MET A 168 13.46 10.36 -12.12
CA MET A 168 13.25 10.45 -10.68
C MET A 168 13.49 9.09 -10.02
N LEU A 169 13.39 9.04 -8.71
CA LEU A 169 13.64 7.85 -7.91
C LEU A 169 12.74 6.67 -8.29
N ASP A 170 11.50 6.93 -8.68
CA ASP A 170 10.57 5.93 -9.17
C ASP A 170 11.13 5.12 -10.36
N ALA A 171 11.73 5.83 -11.33
CA ALA A 171 12.33 5.18 -12.50
C ALA A 171 13.55 4.33 -12.12
N LEU A 172 14.30 4.72 -11.08
CA LEU A 172 15.39 3.91 -10.55
C LEU A 172 14.87 2.66 -9.87
N ILE A 173 13.88 2.82 -8.97
CA ILE A 173 13.31 1.70 -8.20
C ILE A 173 12.63 0.68 -9.12
N ALA A 174 11.91 1.12 -10.16
CA ALA A 174 11.30 0.23 -11.14
C ALA A 174 12.31 -0.64 -11.92
N GLN A 175 13.59 -0.24 -11.99
CA GLN A 175 14.65 -1.02 -12.64
C GLN A 175 15.40 -1.96 -11.68
N LEU A 176 15.16 -1.89 -10.38
CA LEU A 176 15.86 -2.73 -9.42
C LEU A 176 15.41 -4.18 -9.56
N PRO A 177 16.35 -5.14 -9.68
CA PRO A 177 16.01 -6.55 -9.73
C PRO A 177 15.24 -7.01 -8.48
N GLY A 178 14.12 -7.71 -8.68
CA GLY A 178 13.28 -8.21 -7.60
C GLY A 178 12.40 -7.16 -6.93
N VAL A 179 12.34 -5.95 -7.47
CA VAL A 179 11.50 -4.87 -6.95
C VAL A 179 10.31 -4.64 -7.88
N GLU A 180 9.12 -4.63 -7.29
CA GLU A 180 7.87 -4.26 -7.93
C GLU A 180 7.42 -2.90 -7.38
N LEU A 181 7.13 -1.97 -8.26
CA LEU A 181 6.55 -0.66 -7.92
C LEU A 181 5.20 -0.54 -8.62
N ASN A 182 4.13 -0.36 -7.85
CA ASN A 182 2.80 -0.11 -8.42
C ASN A 182 2.55 1.39 -8.62
N ASP A 183 1.41 1.70 -9.24
CA ASP A 183 1.01 3.07 -9.56
C ASP A 183 0.72 3.93 -8.32
N ASP A 184 0.38 3.30 -7.20
CA ASP A 184 0.10 3.97 -5.91
C ASP A 184 1.38 4.25 -5.11
N GLY A 185 2.56 3.98 -5.68
CA GLY A 185 3.85 4.15 -5.01
C GLY A 185 4.16 3.07 -3.99
N GLN A 186 3.42 1.97 -3.98
CA GLN A 186 3.69 0.83 -3.12
C GLN A 186 4.82 -0.01 -3.72
N ILE A 187 5.79 -0.33 -2.89
CA ILE A 187 6.99 -1.08 -3.28
C ILE A 187 6.93 -2.47 -2.66
N LYS A 188 7.18 -3.49 -3.47
CA LYS A 188 7.47 -4.84 -2.98
C LYS A 188 8.88 -5.23 -3.38
N VAL A 189 9.60 -5.89 -2.49
CA VAL A 189 10.91 -6.47 -2.77
C VAL A 189 10.83 -7.97 -2.52
N ASN A 190 11.10 -8.76 -3.55
CA ASN A 190 10.98 -10.22 -3.51
C ASN A 190 9.59 -10.67 -3.00
N GLY A 191 8.54 -10.00 -3.47
CA GLY A 191 7.15 -10.27 -3.09
C GLY A 191 6.73 -9.81 -1.69
N LYS A 192 7.64 -9.29 -0.85
CA LYS A 192 7.33 -8.68 0.45
C LYS A 192 7.09 -7.18 0.28
N PHE A 193 6.06 -6.65 0.95
CA PHE A 193 5.77 -5.23 0.97
C PHE A 193 6.82 -4.45 1.76
N VAL A 194 7.30 -3.32 1.21
CA VAL A 194 8.19 -2.38 1.90
C VAL A 194 7.34 -1.47 2.78
N GLU A 195 7.47 -1.65 4.08
CA GLU A 195 6.68 -0.89 5.06
C GLU A 195 7.22 0.52 5.27
N SER A 196 8.54 0.71 5.10
CA SER A 196 9.19 2.00 5.28
C SER A 196 10.12 2.33 4.12
N LEU A 197 9.86 3.45 3.45
CA LEU A 197 10.79 4.07 2.50
C LEU A 197 11.48 5.25 3.18
N LEU A 198 12.80 5.16 3.34
CA LEU A 198 13.61 6.14 4.04
C LEU A 198 14.52 6.91 3.07
N LEU A 199 14.87 8.13 3.45
CA LEU A 199 15.91 8.94 2.82
C LEU A 199 17.03 9.17 3.82
N ASN A 200 18.23 8.62 3.54
CA ASN A 200 19.38 8.66 4.47
C ASN A 200 19.05 8.16 5.89
N GLY A 201 18.27 7.09 6.00
CA GLY A 201 17.86 6.49 7.27
C GLY A 201 16.68 7.16 7.96
N LYS A 202 16.03 8.14 7.35
CA LYS A 202 14.94 8.93 7.95
C LYS A 202 13.70 8.90 7.09
N GLN A 203 12.52 8.88 7.69
CA GLN A 203 11.28 9.01 6.96
C GLN A 203 11.23 10.36 6.25
N PHE A 204 10.86 10.33 4.96
CA PHE A 204 10.68 11.51 4.13
C PHE A 204 9.18 11.73 3.89
N LEU A 205 8.72 12.97 4.03
CA LEU A 205 7.31 13.35 3.83
C LEU A 205 6.33 12.41 4.56
N ASP A 206 6.71 12.00 5.76
CA ASP A 206 5.90 11.17 6.65
C ASP A 206 5.39 9.86 6.03
N GLY A 207 6.26 9.25 5.21
CA GLY A 207 5.95 8.00 4.53
C GLY A 207 5.08 8.16 3.27
N ASN A 208 4.94 9.37 2.73
CA ASN A 208 4.36 9.54 1.42
C ASN A 208 5.36 9.11 0.34
N ASN A 209 5.41 7.80 0.10
CA ASN A 209 6.34 7.19 -0.85
C ASN A 209 6.22 7.79 -2.25
N GLN A 210 5.00 8.06 -2.71
CA GLN A 210 4.75 8.58 -4.06
C GLN A 210 5.43 9.94 -4.26
N LEU A 211 5.29 10.86 -3.30
CA LEU A 211 5.94 12.17 -3.39
C LEU A 211 7.47 12.05 -3.38
N MET A 212 8.03 11.16 -2.57
CA MET A 212 9.47 10.90 -2.57
C MET A 212 9.94 10.33 -3.92
N LEU A 213 9.22 9.33 -4.42
CA LEU A 213 9.52 8.63 -5.68
C LEU A 213 9.53 9.57 -6.88
N GLU A 214 8.57 10.48 -6.95
CA GLU A 214 8.39 11.39 -8.08
C GLU A 214 9.31 12.62 -8.06
N ASN A 215 9.86 12.99 -6.89
CA ASN A 215 10.54 14.26 -6.73
C ASN A 215 12.02 14.17 -6.40
N ILE A 216 12.51 13.04 -5.85
CA ILE A 216 13.95 12.83 -5.67
C ILE A 216 14.56 12.44 -7.02
N GLY A 217 15.51 13.22 -7.49
CA GLY A 217 16.22 12.90 -8.73
C GLY A 217 17.08 11.65 -8.59
N ALA A 218 16.93 10.66 -9.48
CA ALA A 218 17.74 9.45 -9.46
C ALA A 218 19.26 9.71 -9.48
N TYR A 219 19.69 10.80 -10.09
CA TYR A 219 21.10 11.23 -10.16
C TYR A 219 21.71 11.58 -8.78
N THR A 220 20.87 11.91 -7.79
CA THR A 220 21.32 12.22 -6.42
C THR A 220 21.59 10.99 -5.58
N VAL A 221 21.09 9.82 -6.01
CA VAL A 221 21.14 8.57 -5.26
C VAL A 221 22.49 7.89 -5.45
N LYS A 222 23.10 7.43 -4.35
CA LYS A 222 24.30 6.62 -4.32
C LYS A 222 23.95 5.13 -4.31
N ASN A 223 23.20 4.70 -3.30
CA ASN A 223 22.78 3.32 -3.08
C ASN A 223 21.33 3.29 -2.62
N ILE A 224 20.66 2.17 -2.86
CA ILE A 224 19.40 1.82 -2.22
C ILE A 224 19.64 0.56 -1.40
N GLU A 225 19.40 0.63 -0.11
CA GLU A 225 19.60 -0.45 0.84
C GLU A 225 18.26 -1.02 1.27
N VAL A 226 18.08 -2.34 1.16
CA VAL A 226 16.86 -3.02 1.58
C VAL A 226 17.20 -4.02 2.67
N TYR A 227 16.59 -3.85 3.82
CA TYR A 227 16.87 -4.65 5.01
C TYR A 227 15.64 -4.77 5.90
N GLU A 228 15.64 -5.77 6.76
CA GLU A 228 14.68 -5.87 7.86
C GLU A 228 15.16 -4.99 9.01
N GLY A 229 14.55 -3.82 9.17
CA GLY A 229 14.91 -2.81 10.15
C GLY A 229 13.91 -2.71 11.30
N GLN A 230 14.34 -2.07 12.36
CA GLN A 230 13.52 -1.66 13.49
C GLN A 230 13.28 -0.15 13.42
N THR A 231 12.13 0.30 13.84
CA THR A 231 11.83 1.72 14.04
C THR A 231 12.66 2.30 15.20
N GLU A 232 12.74 3.62 15.32
CA GLU A 232 13.47 4.25 16.43
C GLU A 232 12.83 3.90 17.80
N LEU A 233 11.50 3.74 17.85
CA LEU A 233 10.78 3.28 19.03
C LEU A 233 11.18 1.86 19.40
N GLU A 234 11.21 0.92 18.46
CA GLU A 234 11.61 -0.47 18.71
C GLU A 234 13.07 -0.59 19.15
N LYS A 235 13.96 0.23 18.60
CA LYS A 235 15.35 0.34 19.06
C LYS A 235 15.42 0.85 20.51
N TRP A 236 14.62 1.87 20.83
CA TRP A 236 14.53 2.39 22.20
C TRP A 236 13.94 1.34 23.14
N GLN A 237 12.94 0.57 22.72
CA GLN A 237 12.33 -0.51 23.48
C GLN A 237 13.35 -1.60 23.87
N ASP A 238 14.41 -1.80 23.05
CA ASP A 238 15.46 -2.82 23.22
C ASP A 238 14.87 -4.24 23.38
N ASP A 239 13.76 -4.49 22.64
CA ASP A 239 13.17 -5.82 22.60
C ASP A 239 13.87 -6.65 21.51
N PRO A 240 14.61 -7.69 21.86
CA PRO A 240 15.29 -8.55 20.91
C PRO A 240 14.35 -9.30 19.95
N ASN A 241 13.07 -9.38 20.33
CA ASN A 241 12.03 -10.09 19.62
C ASN A 241 11.08 -9.13 18.89
N SER A 242 11.38 -7.80 18.85
CA SER A 242 10.56 -6.86 18.11
C SER A 242 10.42 -7.29 16.65
N GLU A 243 9.24 -7.09 16.08
CA GLU A 243 8.99 -7.39 14.68
C GLU A 243 9.89 -6.50 13.81
N LYS A 244 10.54 -7.11 12.81
CA LYS A 244 11.38 -6.37 11.88
C LYS A 244 10.58 -6.07 10.64
N HIS A 245 10.61 -4.83 10.22
CA HIS A 245 9.89 -4.32 9.06
C HIS A 245 10.80 -4.24 7.85
N LEU A 246 10.30 -4.67 6.68
CA LEU A 246 11.07 -4.51 5.46
C LEU A 246 11.19 -3.03 5.13
N THR A 247 12.42 -2.54 5.20
CA THR A 247 12.77 -1.12 5.01
C THR A 247 13.60 -0.96 3.75
N MET A 248 13.27 0.02 2.94
CA MET A 248 14.07 0.49 1.81
C MET A 248 14.64 1.86 2.13
N ASP A 249 15.95 1.98 2.17
CA ASP A 249 16.64 3.22 2.52
C ASP A 249 17.42 3.76 1.32
N VAL A 250 17.04 4.93 0.86
CA VAL A 250 17.67 5.63 -0.26
C VAL A 250 18.80 6.49 0.28
N LYS A 251 20.04 6.08 0.02
CA LYS A 251 21.25 6.82 0.40
C LYS A 251 21.62 7.80 -0.69
N LEU A 252 21.66 9.08 -0.37
CA LEU A 252 22.13 10.12 -1.28
C LEU A 252 23.65 10.13 -1.39
N LYS A 253 24.18 10.63 -2.50
CA LYS A 253 25.60 10.94 -2.65
C LYS A 253 25.97 12.06 -1.67
N ARG A 254 27.23 12.07 -1.24
CA ARG A 254 27.70 12.99 -0.19
C ARG A 254 27.44 14.46 -0.50
N GLU A 255 27.53 14.81 -1.77
CA GLU A 255 27.28 16.16 -2.28
C GLU A 255 25.79 16.58 -2.20
N TYR A 256 24.88 15.65 -1.96
CA TYR A 256 23.44 15.92 -1.81
C TYR A 256 22.90 15.74 -0.39
N ASN A 257 23.78 15.48 0.60
CA ASN A 257 23.38 15.30 2.00
C ASN A 257 23.25 16.59 2.80
N ARG A 258 23.83 17.69 2.31
CA ARG A 258 23.80 19.02 2.95
C ARG A 258 23.69 20.09 1.88
N GLY A 259 22.92 21.13 2.17
CA GLY A 259 22.79 22.27 1.29
C GLY A 259 21.39 22.43 0.73
N ILE A 260 21.31 23.03 -0.45
CA ILE A 260 20.05 23.25 -1.14
C ILE A 260 20.06 22.45 -2.44
N ILE A 261 19.05 21.62 -2.61
CA ILE A 261 18.73 20.97 -3.88
C ILE A 261 17.54 21.70 -4.48
N LEU A 262 17.65 22.13 -5.72
CA LEU A 262 16.55 22.71 -6.49
C LEU A 262 16.44 21.96 -7.82
N ASN A 263 15.23 21.54 -8.15
CA ASN A 263 14.87 20.90 -9.39
C ASN A 263 13.59 21.55 -9.93
N ALA A 264 13.70 22.36 -10.95
CA ALA A 264 12.57 23.06 -11.56
C ALA A 264 12.42 22.62 -13.02
N GLN A 265 11.22 22.25 -13.42
CA GLN A 265 10.89 21.81 -14.78
C GLN A 265 9.68 22.55 -15.29
N GLY A 266 9.73 23.03 -16.53
CA GLY A 266 8.59 23.58 -17.26
C GLY A 266 8.52 22.98 -18.66
N GLY A 267 7.30 22.74 -19.16
CA GLY A 267 7.10 22.17 -20.48
C GLY A 267 5.77 22.57 -21.09
N PHE A 268 5.77 22.68 -22.43
CA PHE A 268 4.59 22.89 -23.24
C PHE A 268 4.57 21.92 -24.40
N GLY A 269 3.38 21.50 -24.79
CA GLY A 269 3.16 20.52 -25.83
C GLY A 269 2.00 20.83 -26.75
N THR A 270 1.85 19.98 -27.76
CA THR A 270 0.70 20.02 -28.66
C THR A 270 -0.62 19.83 -27.90
N LYS A 271 -1.73 20.34 -28.44
CA LYS A 271 -3.08 20.26 -27.83
C LYS A 271 -3.15 20.88 -26.44
N ASP A 272 -2.49 22.03 -26.25
CA ASP A 272 -2.46 22.82 -25.02
C ASP A 272 -1.97 22.05 -23.80
N ARG A 273 -1.07 21.08 -23.99
CA ARG A 273 -0.46 20.33 -22.89
C ARG A 273 0.60 21.18 -22.21
N TYR A 274 0.57 21.15 -20.87
CA TYR A 274 1.57 21.84 -20.07
C TYR A 274 1.94 21.03 -18.82
N SER A 275 3.15 21.27 -18.33
CA SER A 275 3.64 20.71 -17.07
C SER A 275 4.62 21.70 -16.43
N GLY A 276 4.44 21.93 -15.13
CA GLY A 276 5.36 22.71 -14.30
C GLY A 276 5.63 21.92 -13.01
N ARG A 277 6.90 21.71 -12.66
CA ARG A 277 7.29 21.01 -11.45
C ARG A 277 8.38 21.76 -10.73
N LEU A 278 8.30 21.79 -9.41
CA LEU A 278 9.30 22.36 -8.53
C LEU A 278 9.53 21.40 -7.37
N PHE A 279 10.79 21.07 -7.15
CA PHE A 279 11.28 20.45 -5.94
C PHE A 279 12.40 21.30 -5.38
N SER A 280 12.29 21.72 -4.14
CA SER A 280 13.35 22.45 -3.44
C SER A 280 13.49 21.89 -2.04
N SER A 281 14.69 21.49 -1.66
CA SER A 281 14.93 20.96 -0.33
C SER A 281 16.20 21.54 0.27
N LEU A 282 16.07 22.05 1.50
CA LEU A 282 17.15 22.49 2.37
C LEU A 282 17.44 21.40 3.38
N PHE A 283 18.65 20.86 3.35
CA PHE A 283 19.11 19.83 4.31
C PHE A 283 20.19 20.40 5.23
N THR A 284 19.98 20.22 6.52
CA THR A 284 20.98 20.40 7.57
C THR A 284 20.99 19.15 8.48
N PRO A 285 21.95 18.96 9.35
CA PRO A 285 21.93 17.83 10.29
C PRO A 285 20.67 17.77 11.17
N THR A 286 20.11 18.92 11.52
CA THR A 286 18.97 19.04 12.46
C THR A 286 17.68 19.46 11.79
N THR A 287 17.71 20.05 10.61
CA THR A 287 16.52 20.63 9.96
C THR A 287 16.47 20.28 8.50
N GLU A 288 15.30 19.91 8.03
CA GLU A 288 14.97 19.69 6.63
C GLU A 288 13.69 20.45 6.29
N LEU A 289 13.75 21.27 5.24
CA LEU A 289 12.61 22.02 4.72
C LEU A 289 12.49 21.68 3.23
N THR A 290 11.35 21.18 2.82
CA THR A 290 11.13 20.78 1.42
C THR A 290 9.86 21.41 0.89
N LEU A 291 9.96 22.06 -0.27
CA LEU A 291 8.84 22.58 -1.05
C LEU A 291 8.70 21.78 -2.34
N ILE A 292 7.50 21.27 -2.58
CA ILE A 292 7.14 20.53 -3.79
C ILE A 292 5.96 21.25 -4.41
N ALA A 293 6.00 21.48 -5.73
CA ALA A 293 4.86 21.99 -6.48
C ALA A 293 4.75 21.25 -7.81
N ASN A 294 3.52 20.99 -8.24
CA ASN A 294 3.21 20.33 -9.51
C ASN A 294 1.94 20.96 -10.11
N ILE A 295 2.03 21.38 -11.36
CA ILE A 295 0.90 21.86 -12.14
C ILE A 295 0.94 21.24 -13.52
N ASN A 296 -0.12 20.55 -13.93
CA ASN A 296 -0.17 19.91 -15.25
C ASN A 296 -1.60 19.58 -15.69
N ASN A 297 -1.75 19.29 -16.98
CA ASN A 297 -2.95 18.71 -17.59
C ASN A 297 -2.64 17.40 -18.36
N LEU A 298 -1.71 16.62 -17.82
CA LEU A 298 -1.19 15.39 -18.41
C LEU A 298 -1.69 14.13 -17.68
N ASN A 299 -2.68 14.23 -16.79
CA ASN A 299 -3.10 13.20 -15.84
C ASN A 299 -1.96 12.75 -14.89
N ASP A 300 -0.92 13.48 -14.78
CA ASP A 300 0.36 13.44 -14.06
C ASP A 300 0.75 12.19 -13.24
N THR A 301 0.22 11.09 -13.50
CA THR A 301 0.61 9.86 -12.80
C THR A 301 1.70 9.10 -13.54
N ARG A 302 1.98 9.46 -14.80
CA ARG A 302 2.92 8.70 -15.65
C ARG A 302 3.63 9.57 -16.66
N LYS A 303 4.96 9.39 -16.75
CA LYS A 303 5.77 10.03 -17.79
C LYS A 303 5.95 9.08 -18.97
N PRO A 304 5.96 9.58 -20.22
CA PRO A 304 6.43 8.82 -21.36
C PRO A 304 7.85 8.26 -21.13
N GLY A 305 8.11 7.05 -21.59
CA GLY A 305 9.41 6.40 -21.44
C GLY A 305 9.64 5.74 -20.08
N LYS A 306 8.63 5.64 -19.21
CA LYS A 306 8.67 4.77 -18.02
C LYS A 306 8.43 3.33 -18.43
N ASN A 307 9.28 2.45 -17.96
CA ASN A 307 9.14 1.02 -18.13
C ASN A 307 7.94 0.53 -17.31
N ASP A 308 7.14 -0.38 -17.87
CA ASP A 308 6.16 -1.26 -17.21
C ASP A 308 4.82 -0.66 -16.80
N THR A 309 4.50 0.60 -17.10
CA THR A 309 3.29 1.22 -16.54
C THR A 309 2.21 1.55 -17.56
N TRP A 310 2.50 1.40 -18.85
CA TRP A 310 1.58 1.74 -19.92
C TRP A 310 0.81 0.51 -20.38
N THR A 311 -0.28 0.17 -19.70
CA THR A 311 -1.27 -0.76 -20.21
C THR A 311 -2.57 -0.01 -20.47
N PRO A 312 -3.31 -0.28 -21.56
CA PRO A 312 -4.59 0.36 -21.81
C PRO A 312 -5.57 0.24 -20.62
N GLU A 313 -5.51 -0.88 -19.90
CA GLU A 313 -6.37 -1.12 -18.73
C GLU A 313 -5.98 -0.31 -17.49
N ARG A 314 -4.76 0.21 -17.44
CA ARG A 314 -4.23 0.98 -16.28
C ARG A 314 -4.14 2.47 -16.55
N MET A 315 -4.49 2.91 -17.74
CA MET A 315 -4.50 4.34 -18.06
C MET A 315 -5.56 5.05 -17.22
N PRO A 316 -5.27 6.21 -16.63
CA PRO A 316 -6.29 7.02 -16.00
C PRO A 316 -7.39 7.36 -17.00
N SER A 317 -8.63 7.08 -16.64
CA SER A 317 -9.79 7.53 -17.41
C SER A 317 -9.89 9.05 -17.33
N GLY A 318 -10.47 9.64 -18.37
CA GLY A 318 -10.72 11.04 -18.44
C GLY A 318 -9.50 11.92 -18.72
N THR A 319 -9.72 13.20 -18.64
CA THR A 319 -8.67 14.22 -18.70
C THR A 319 -8.66 14.99 -17.37
N ARG A 320 -7.47 15.17 -16.79
CA ARG A 320 -7.33 15.81 -15.49
C ARG A 320 -6.37 16.97 -15.53
N THR A 321 -6.75 18.04 -14.86
CA THR A 321 -5.86 19.13 -14.48
C THR A 321 -5.53 18.97 -13.00
N TYR A 322 -4.26 19.01 -12.70
CA TYR A 322 -3.73 18.81 -11.35
C TYR A 322 -2.86 20.01 -10.96
N LYS A 323 -3.09 20.56 -9.77
CA LYS A 323 -2.28 21.60 -9.15
C LYS A 323 -2.06 21.25 -7.70
N MET A 324 -0.82 21.23 -7.26
CA MET A 324 -0.47 20.86 -5.88
C MET A 324 0.74 21.65 -5.42
N ALA A 325 0.72 22.05 -4.15
CA ALA A 325 1.87 22.53 -3.41
C ALA A 325 1.92 21.85 -2.04
N THR A 326 3.09 21.32 -1.70
CA THR A 326 3.35 20.69 -0.39
C THR A 326 4.57 21.31 0.24
N PHE A 327 4.43 21.72 1.48
CA PHE A 327 5.54 22.15 2.33
C PHE A 327 5.76 21.09 3.40
N ASN A 328 6.95 20.49 3.41
CA ASN A 328 7.37 19.52 4.41
C ASN A 328 8.45 20.15 5.28
N TYR A 329 8.42 19.86 6.57
CA TYR A 329 9.43 20.27 7.52
C TYR A 329 9.77 19.14 8.49
N ARG A 330 11.02 19.07 8.87
CA ARG A 330 11.53 18.22 9.94
C ARG A 330 12.56 19.00 10.75
N HIS A 331 12.42 18.99 12.05
CA HIS A 331 13.39 19.52 12.97
C HIS A 331 13.66 18.53 14.09
N GLN A 332 14.91 18.27 14.41
CA GLN A 332 15.33 17.46 15.54
C GLN A 332 16.43 18.18 16.31
N ASN A 333 16.47 17.93 17.62
CA ASN A 333 17.59 18.45 18.41
C ASN A 333 18.87 17.63 18.11
N VAL A 334 20.03 18.18 18.50
CA VAL A 334 21.35 17.60 18.24
C VAL A 334 21.50 16.18 18.81
N THR A 335 20.84 15.88 19.92
CA THR A 335 20.87 14.56 20.58
C THR A 335 19.83 13.58 20.04
N GLU A 336 19.05 13.95 19.01
CA GLU A 336 17.94 13.18 18.42
C GLU A 336 16.84 12.74 19.39
N THR A 337 16.83 13.30 20.63
CA THR A 337 15.85 12.96 21.65
C THR A 337 14.52 13.68 21.50
N LYS A 338 14.44 14.69 20.65
CA LYS A 338 13.21 15.43 20.34
C LYS A 338 13.14 15.66 18.84
N GLN A 339 12.05 15.30 18.25
CA GLN A 339 11.80 15.45 16.80
C GLN A 339 10.40 16.03 16.59
N PHE A 340 10.32 16.99 15.69
CA PHE A 340 9.07 17.55 15.19
C PHE A 340 9.12 17.54 13.67
N ASN A 341 8.15 16.88 13.04
CA ASN A 341 8.07 16.80 11.59
C ASN A 341 6.62 16.82 11.13
N GLY A 342 6.42 17.19 9.90
CA GLY A 342 5.10 17.20 9.29
C GLY A 342 5.09 17.82 7.92
N TYR A 343 3.89 17.90 7.35
CA TYR A 343 3.66 18.54 6.06
C TYR A 343 2.30 19.25 6.02
N ALA A 344 2.19 20.19 5.10
CA ALA A 344 0.96 20.83 4.70
C ALA A 344 0.85 20.80 3.18
N THR A 345 -0.28 20.33 2.65
CA THR A 345 -0.57 20.20 1.22
C THR A 345 -1.83 20.96 0.85
N VAL A 346 -1.77 21.69 -0.25
CA VAL A 346 -2.91 22.25 -0.98
C VAL A 346 -2.96 21.56 -2.33
N GLU A 347 -4.10 20.96 -2.68
CA GLU A 347 -4.29 20.23 -3.92
C GLU A 347 -5.62 20.64 -4.57
N GLU A 348 -5.57 20.99 -5.85
CA GLU A 348 -6.76 21.16 -6.69
C GLU A 348 -6.69 20.17 -7.85
N THR A 349 -7.73 19.36 -7.99
CA THR A 349 -7.90 18.43 -9.11
C THR A 349 -9.22 18.72 -9.81
N SER A 350 -9.18 18.89 -11.13
CA SER A 350 -10.36 18.96 -11.98
C SER A 350 -10.31 17.82 -12.98
N SER A 351 -11.38 17.05 -13.11
CA SER A 351 -11.48 15.92 -14.05
C SER A 351 -12.69 16.05 -14.97
N ASN A 352 -12.52 15.64 -16.23
CA ASN A 352 -13.59 15.45 -17.19
C ASN A 352 -13.54 14.00 -17.67
N ASP A 353 -14.51 13.22 -17.24
CA ASP A 353 -14.61 11.81 -17.54
C ASP A 353 -15.81 11.59 -18.48
N LEU A 354 -15.53 11.03 -19.66
CA LEU A 354 -16.54 10.56 -20.60
C LEU A 354 -16.47 9.05 -20.66
N SER A 355 -17.57 8.36 -20.50
CA SER A 355 -17.59 6.92 -20.59
C SER A 355 -18.82 6.41 -21.35
N THR A 356 -18.59 5.42 -22.21
CA THR A 356 -19.64 4.61 -22.82
C THR A 356 -19.52 3.21 -22.24
N THR A 357 -20.61 2.71 -21.65
CA THR A 357 -20.66 1.39 -21.04
C THR A 357 -21.67 0.53 -21.76
N ALA A 358 -21.25 -0.66 -22.17
CA ALA A 358 -22.13 -1.71 -22.64
C ALA A 358 -22.04 -2.88 -21.66
N ARG A 359 -23.19 -3.26 -21.09
CA ARG A 359 -23.28 -4.36 -20.15
C ARG A 359 -24.24 -5.41 -20.67
N THR A 360 -23.82 -6.65 -20.70
CA THR A 360 -24.69 -7.81 -20.90
C THR A 360 -24.98 -8.43 -19.55
N ASN A 361 -26.25 -8.47 -19.15
CA ASN A 361 -26.68 -9.19 -17.95
C ASN A 361 -26.99 -10.63 -18.33
N PHE A 362 -26.30 -11.58 -17.70
CA PHE A 362 -26.54 -13.00 -17.90
C PHE A 362 -27.70 -13.44 -17.00
N LEU A 363 -28.88 -13.59 -17.57
CA LEU A 363 -30.08 -13.91 -16.84
C LEU A 363 -30.65 -15.25 -17.33
N THR A 364 -31.25 -16.00 -16.43
CA THR A 364 -31.99 -17.23 -16.75
C THR A 364 -33.21 -16.87 -17.60
N GLY A 365 -33.29 -17.47 -18.81
CA GLY A 365 -34.38 -17.17 -19.76
C GLY A 365 -34.08 -16.08 -20.79
N GLY A 366 -32.86 -15.58 -20.86
CA GLY A 366 -32.39 -14.62 -21.87
C GLY A 366 -31.64 -13.42 -21.31
N ASN A 367 -30.64 -12.97 -22.04
CA ASN A 367 -29.82 -11.84 -21.64
C ASN A 367 -30.54 -10.50 -21.83
N THR A 368 -30.21 -9.52 -20.99
CA THR A 368 -30.53 -8.10 -21.25
C THR A 368 -29.25 -7.30 -21.45
N TYR A 369 -29.38 -6.18 -22.15
CA TYR A 369 -28.24 -5.39 -22.61
C TYR A 369 -28.41 -3.93 -22.18
N ASP A 370 -27.60 -3.49 -21.22
CA ASP A 370 -27.62 -2.11 -20.74
C ASP A 370 -26.53 -1.32 -21.47
N ASN A 371 -26.91 -0.26 -22.15
CA ASN A 371 -26.00 0.69 -22.75
C ASN A 371 -26.14 2.04 -22.07
N ALA A 372 -25.02 2.66 -21.71
CA ALA A 372 -25.01 3.96 -21.04
C ALA A 372 -23.87 4.84 -21.57
N PHE A 373 -24.14 6.12 -21.68
CA PHE A 373 -23.16 7.15 -21.90
C PHE A 373 -23.18 8.14 -20.73
N SER A 374 -22.02 8.33 -20.09
CA SER A 374 -21.88 9.21 -18.93
C SER A 374 -20.87 10.32 -19.20
N ARG A 375 -21.23 11.54 -18.81
CA ARG A 375 -20.35 12.71 -18.71
C ARG A 375 -20.25 13.08 -17.26
N ASN A 376 -19.04 13.11 -16.71
CA ASN A 376 -18.80 13.50 -15.34
C ASN A 376 -17.70 14.57 -15.28
N HIS A 377 -18.02 15.71 -14.69
CA HIS A 377 -17.07 16.75 -14.35
C HIS A 377 -16.96 16.84 -12.83
N SER A 378 -15.74 16.73 -12.31
CA SER A 378 -15.49 16.82 -10.87
C SER A 378 -14.37 17.80 -10.59
N ARG A 379 -14.54 18.67 -9.60
CA ARG A 379 -13.52 19.55 -9.06
C ARG A 379 -13.34 19.27 -7.58
N LYS A 380 -12.13 19.00 -7.15
CA LYS A 380 -11.77 18.75 -5.75
C LYS A 380 -10.72 19.75 -5.30
N LEU A 381 -10.96 20.40 -4.18
CA LEU A 381 -9.97 21.16 -3.42
C LEU A 381 -9.70 20.40 -2.12
N LEU A 382 -8.42 20.17 -1.80
CA LEU A 382 -7.98 19.49 -0.60
C LEU A 382 -6.93 20.34 0.12
N LEU A 383 -7.14 20.55 1.42
CA LEU A 383 -6.14 21.03 2.37
C LEU A 383 -5.87 19.87 3.33
N ASP A 384 -4.62 19.45 3.43
CA ASP A 384 -4.23 18.32 4.27
C ASP A 384 -2.95 18.67 5.03
N THR A 385 -2.95 18.46 6.34
CA THR A 385 -1.75 18.63 7.16
C THR A 385 -1.64 17.47 8.15
N ARG A 386 -0.42 16.97 8.28
CA ARG A 386 -0.08 15.91 9.23
C ARG A 386 1.21 16.25 9.93
N ASN A 387 1.21 16.12 11.24
CA ASN A 387 2.31 16.55 12.07
C ASN A 387 2.60 15.50 13.12
N TYR A 388 3.87 15.36 13.50
CA TYR A 388 4.39 14.42 14.48
C TYR A 388 5.28 15.13 15.46
N LEU A 389 5.11 14.79 16.71
CA LEU A 389 6.02 15.14 17.79
C LEU A 389 6.50 13.84 18.43
N ASN A 390 7.80 13.63 18.51
CA ASN A 390 8.40 12.54 19.25
C ASN A 390 9.45 13.07 20.22
N PHE A 391 9.46 12.52 21.41
CA PHE A 391 10.49 12.79 22.41
C PHE A 391 10.79 11.53 23.19
N HIS A 392 12.05 11.36 23.57
CA HIS A 392 12.44 10.22 24.39
C HIS A 392 13.56 10.58 25.37
N SER A 393 13.60 9.81 26.44
CA SER A 393 14.68 9.77 27.41
C SER A 393 15.02 8.30 27.68
N GLU A 394 15.89 8.00 28.62
CA GLU A 394 16.21 6.62 28.99
C GLU A 394 14.97 5.81 29.42
N ARG A 395 13.97 6.47 30.05
CA ARG A 395 12.81 5.82 30.66
C ARG A 395 11.50 6.10 29.97
N PHE A 396 11.38 7.21 29.29
CA PHE A 396 10.15 7.64 28.64
C PHE A 396 10.34 7.74 27.14
N TRP A 397 9.41 7.20 26.41
CA TRP A 397 9.15 7.52 25.01
C TRP A 397 7.76 8.11 24.91
N GLY A 398 7.63 9.30 24.37
CA GLY A 398 6.36 9.95 24.19
C GLY A 398 6.28 10.62 22.84
N GLY A 399 5.08 10.81 22.38
CA GLY A 399 4.86 11.48 21.12
C GLY A 399 3.41 11.46 20.69
N GLY A 400 3.18 11.84 19.47
CA GLY A 400 1.85 11.77 18.89
C GLY A 400 1.82 12.33 17.49
N MET A 401 0.80 11.92 16.78
CA MET A 401 0.45 12.40 15.45
C MET A 401 -0.86 13.18 15.53
N TRP A 402 -0.95 14.28 14.79
CA TRP A 402 -2.23 14.91 14.50
C TRP A 402 -2.38 15.24 13.03
N VAL A 403 -3.60 15.10 12.54
CA VAL A 403 -4.00 15.31 11.15
C VAL A 403 -5.17 16.28 11.14
N ALA A 404 -5.13 17.27 10.27
CA ALA A 404 -6.28 18.09 9.95
C ALA A 404 -6.47 18.11 8.43
N ARG A 405 -7.66 17.80 7.97
CA ARG A 405 -8.02 17.73 6.57
C ARG A 405 -9.30 18.51 6.32
N HIS A 406 -9.30 19.30 5.25
CA HIS A 406 -10.51 19.90 4.72
C HIS A 406 -10.58 19.63 3.21
N ALA A 407 -11.70 19.10 2.75
CA ALA A 407 -11.92 18.82 1.34
C ALA A 407 -13.27 19.38 0.89
N ARG A 408 -13.28 19.98 -0.29
CA ARG A 408 -14.50 20.32 -1.02
C ARG A 408 -14.46 19.63 -2.38
N ARG A 409 -15.55 18.98 -2.73
CA ARG A 409 -15.73 18.35 -4.04
C ARG A 409 -17.04 18.81 -4.64
N ASP A 410 -16.97 19.39 -5.81
CA ASP A 410 -18.12 19.70 -6.65
C ASP A 410 -18.14 18.67 -7.80
N ASN A 411 -19.29 18.05 -8.07
CA ASN A 411 -19.47 17.00 -9.06
C ASN A 411 -20.71 17.28 -9.89
N ASN A 412 -20.56 17.21 -11.21
CA ASN A 412 -21.65 17.35 -12.16
C ASN A 412 -21.63 16.13 -13.08
N SER A 413 -22.73 15.40 -13.15
CA SER A 413 -22.87 14.25 -14.04
C SER A 413 -24.15 14.31 -14.87
N SER A 414 -24.06 13.75 -16.07
CA SER A 414 -25.19 13.53 -16.96
C SER A 414 -25.03 12.18 -17.62
N ASP A 415 -26.03 11.34 -17.42
CA ASP A 415 -26.05 9.95 -17.88
C ASP A 415 -27.26 9.72 -18.79
N ILE A 416 -27.04 9.10 -19.94
CA ILE A 416 -28.07 8.63 -20.85
C ILE A 416 -27.90 7.12 -20.94
N SER A 417 -28.96 6.38 -20.67
CA SER A 417 -28.91 4.92 -20.67
C SER A 417 -30.17 4.30 -21.31
N ALA A 418 -30.02 3.08 -21.77
CA ALA A 418 -31.13 2.26 -22.21
C ALA A 418 -30.84 0.78 -21.97
N THR A 419 -31.85 0.03 -21.56
CA THR A 419 -31.82 -1.42 -21.42
C THR A 419 -32.62 -2.04 -22.54
N PHE A 420 -32.02 -3.05 -23.19
CA PHE A 420 -32.60 -3.73 -24.35
C PHE A 420 -32.76 -5.23 -24.09
N ASN A 421 -33.72 -5.84 -24.78
CA ASN A 421 -33.91 -7.29 -24.79
C ASN A 421 -33.03 -8.01 -25.86
N GLN A 422 -32.31 -7.25 -26.71
CA GLN A 422 -31.41 -7.78 -27.75
C GLN A 422 -30.13 -6.93 -27.81
N GLU A 423 -29.02 -7.55 -28.24
CA GLU A 423 -27.71 -6.88 -28.31
C GLU A 423 -27.72 -5.76 -29.35
N GLN A 424 -27.22 -4.58 -28.97
CA GLN A 424 -27.14 -3.43 -29.86
C GLN A 424 -25.73 -3.33 -30.44
N THR A 425 -25.62 -3.08 -31.74
CA THR A 425 -24.33 -2.92 -32.42
C THR A 425 -23.77 -1.50 -32.29
N ASP A 426 -24.61 -0.49 -32.21
CA ASP A 426 -24.24 0.91 -32.03
C ASP A 426 -24.53 1.36 -30.59
N ILE A 427 -23.45 1.54 -29.82
CA ILE A 427 -23.46 1.94 -28.42
C ILE A 427 -22.95 3.39 -28.24
N THR A 428 -22.86 4.18 -29.28
CA THR A 428 -22.38 5.56 -29.24
C THR A 428 -23.35 6.48 -28.47
N SER A 429 -22.84 7.58 -27.96
CA SER A 429 -23.68 8.60 -27.31
C SER A 429 -24.76 9.14 -28.26
N LYS A 430 -24.44 9.32 -29.53
CA LYS A 430 -25.39 9.76 -30.56
C LYS A 430 -26.52 8.75 -30.76
N ALA A 431 -26.20 7.45 -30.74
CA ALA A 431 -27.19 6.40 -30.86
C ALA A 431 -28.13 6.34 -29.64
N LEU A 432 -27.62 6.62 -28.43
CA LEU A 432 -28.46 6.71 -27.23
C LEU A 432 -29.29 8.01 -27.20
N GLU A 433 -28.73 9.15 -27.62
CA GLU A 433 -29.45 10.42 -27.74
C GLU A 433 -30.60 10.31 -28.76
N ALA A 434 -30.36 9.62 -29.87
CA ALA A 434 -31.40 9.38 -30.92
C ALA A 434 -32.62 8.60 -30.40
N LEU A 435 -32.50 7.81 -29.33
CA LEU A 435 -33.64 7.11 -28.74
C LEU A 435 -34.72 8.07 -28.20
N TYR A 436 -34.36 9.34 -27.97
CA TYR A 436 -35.27 10.35 -27.46
C TYR A 436 -35.78 11.33 -28.53
N SER A 437 -35.22 11.31 -29.76
CA SER A 437 -35.55 12.27 -30.80
C SER A 437 -35.94 11.61 -32.12
N ASP A 438 -35.29 10.56 -32.57
CA ASP A 438 -35.43 10.00 -33.91
C ASP A 438 -35.01 8.54 -33.97
N ALA A 439 -35.64 7.68 -33.19
CA ALA A 439 -35.34 6.24 -33.20
C ALA A 439 -36.24 5.47 -34.14
N SER A 440 -35.69 4.49 -34.85
CA SER A 440 -36.50 3.59 -35.70
C SER A 440 -37.45 2.76 -34.83
N PRO A 441 -38.67 2.41 -35.33
CA PRO A 441 -39.63 1.57 -34.60
C PRO A 441 -39.02 0.26 -34.11
N GLU A 442 -38.21 -0.43 -34.94
CA GLU A 442 -37.54 -1.69 -34.58
C GLU A 442 -36.60 -1.54 -33.39
N ARG A 443 -35.95 -0.39 -33.27
CA ARG A 443 -35.04 -0.12 -32.16
C ARG A 443 -35.80 0.23 -30.88
N LEU A 444 -36.94 0.89 -31.00
CA LEU A 444 -37.85 1.18 -29.87
C LEU A 444 -38.49 -0.08 -29.32
N ASP A 445 -38.86 -1.04 -30.19
CA ASP A 445 -39.45 -2.33 -29.80
C ASP A 445 -38.50 -3.22 -28.99
N ALA A 446 -37.18 -2.99 -29.12
CA ALA A 446 -36.16 -3.69 -28.37
C ALA A 446 -35.94 -3.09 -26.95
N ILE A 447 -36.50 -1.93 -26.66
CA ILE A 447 -36.24 -1.21 -25.39
C ILE A 447 -37.10 -1.78 -24.26
N ILE A 448 -36.46 -2.11 -23.14
CA ILE A 448 -37.12 -2.42 -21.85
C ILE A 448 -37.36 -1.11 -21.09
N ASN A 449 -36.31 -0.30 -20.94
CA ASN A 449 -36.40 1.06 -20.40
C ASN A 449 -35.31 1.95 -21.00
N ARG A 450 -35.49 3.26 -20.88
CA ARG A 450 -34.44 4.26 -21.18
C ARG A 450 -34.51 5.37 -20.14
N ALA A 451 -33.33 5.89 -19.77
CA ALA A 451 -33.25 6.90 -18.71
C ALA A 451 -32.28 8.04 -19.09
N ILE A 452 -32.66 9.26 -18.75
CA ILE A 452 -31.76 10.40 -18.64
C ILE A 452 -31.65 10.76 -17.17
N THR A 453 -30.43 10.77 -16.63
CA THR A 453 -30.17 11.16 -15.26
C THR A 453 -29.19 12.33 -15.24
N ARG A 454 -29.48 13.36 -14.45
CA ARG A 454 -28.57 14.45 -14.17
C ARG A 454 -28.34 14.54 -12.67
N SER A 455 -27.13 14.83 -12.27
CA SER A 455 -26.77 15.00 -10.87
C SER A 455 -25.72 16.09 -10.69
N ASP A 456 -26.02 17.06 -9.86
CA ASP A 456 -25.10 18.08 -9.38
C ASP A 456 -24.95 17.97 -7.88
N GLY A 457 -23.73 17.86 -7.40
CA GLY A 457 -23.46 17.69 -5.97
C GLY A 457 -22.28 18.53 -5.49
N SER A 458 -22.38 19.02 -4.27
CA SER A 458 -21.29 19.63 -3.52
C SER A 458 -21.13 18.91 -2.20
N ARG A 459 -19.92 18.43 -1.93
CA ARG A 459 -19.57 17.75 -0.69
C ARG A 459 -18.42 18.48 -0.01
N ARG A 460 -18.60 18.77 1.27
CA ARG A 460 -17.59 19.35 2.16
C ARG A 460 -17.29 18.34 3.25
N GLU A 461 -16.02 18.17 3.54
CA GLU A 461 -15.53 17.24 4.55
C GLU A 461 -14.45 17.93 5.38
N THR A 462 -14.59 17.89 6.69
CA THR A 462 -13.56 18.33 7.65
C THR A 462 -13.26 17.18 8.58
N GLU A 463 -11.99 16.84 8.71
CA GLU A 463 -11.51 15.75 9.55
C GLU A 463 -10.37 16.22 10.44
N PHE A 464 -10.45 15.85 11.72
CA PHE A 464 -9.38 16.04 12.69
C PHE A 464 -9.06 14.71 13.36
N GLN A 465 -7.77 14.40 13.50
CA GLN A 465 -7.30 13.20 14.20
C GLN A 465 -6.15 13.56 15.12
N ALA A 466 -6.06 12.90 16.29
CA ALA A 466 -4.94 13.00 17.23
C ALA A 466 -4.69 11.63 17.85
N PHE A 467 -3.41 11.22 17.88
CA PHE A 467 -2.97 9.92 18.39
C PHE A 467 -1.74 10.10 19.29
N PRO A 468 -1.92 10.56 20.55
CA PRO A 468 -0.83 10.57 21.51
C PRO A 468 -0.47 9.16 21.99
N HIS A 469 0.82 8.94 22.20
CA HIS A 469 1.41 7.67 22.63
C HIS A 469 2.45 7.93 23.70
N LEU A 470 2.49 7.11 24.76
CA LEU A 470 3.44 7.18 25.85
C LEU A 470 3.86 5.78 26.27
N GLU A 471 5.17 5.54 26.34
CA GLU A 471 5.76 4.35 26.95
C GLU A 471 6.66 4.72 28.12
N TYR A 472 6.63 3.87 29.14
CA TYR A 472 7.47 3.99 30.33
C TYR A 472 8.21 2.69 30.62
N LYS A 473 9.53 2.74 30.68
CA LYS A 473 10.39 1.62 31.11
C LYS A 473 10.46 1.58 32.63
N ILE A 474 10.05 0.46 33.21
CA ILE A 474 10.11 0.25 34.66
C ILE A 474 11.60 0.08 35.05
N PRO A 475 12.10 0.89 36.03
CA PRO A 475 13.49 0.84 36.40
C PRO A 475 13.94 -0.56 36.88
N ARG A 476 15.13 -0.97 36.46
CA ARG A 476 15.78 -2.24 36.86
C ARG A 476 14.99 -3.48 36.41
N SER A 477 14.16 -3.35 35.41
CA SER A 477 13.44 -4.45 34.76
C SER A 477 13.45 -4.23 33.26
N ARG A 478 12.96 -5.22 32.49
CA ARG A 478 12.69 -5.09 31.04
C ARG A 478 11.22 -4.81 30.76
N ASP A 479 10.48 -4.48 31.82
CA ASP A 479 9.06 -4.25 31.74
C ASP A 479 8.75 -2.86 31.24
N ARG A 480 7.67 -2.73 30.47
CA ARG A 480 7.19 -1.47 29.93
C ARG A 480 5.70 -1.34 30.13
N LEU A 481 5.26 -0.13 30.45
CA LEU A 481 3.87 0.28 30.40
C LEU A 481 3.66 1.13 29.14
N ILE A 482 2.57 0.84 28.43
CA ILE A 482 2.24 1.46 27.17
C ILE A 482 0.86 2.11 27.31
N MET A 483 0.72 3.35 26.90
CA MET A 483 -0.54 4.08 26.88
C MET A 483 -0.72 4.74 25.52
N GLU A 484 -1.86 4.49 24.88
CA GLU A 484 -2.23 5.10 23.62
C GLU A 484 -3.62 5.69 23.74
N LEU A 485 -3.79 6.89 23.20
CA LEU A 485 -5.08 7.53 23.05
C LEU A 485 -5.28 7.84 21.58
N GLY A 486 -6.53 7.84 21.15
CA GLY A 486 -6.90 8.17 19.78
C GLY A 486 -8.17 8.98 19.77
N MET A 487 -8.18 10.03 18.98
CA MET A 487 -9.38 10.78 18.67
C MET A 487 -9.46 10.99 17.17
N LYS A 488 -10.62 10.68 16.58
CA LYS A 488 -10.94 11.02 15.20
C LYS A 488 -12.31 11.65 15.17
N TYR A 489 -12.38 12.88 14.68
CA TYR A 489 -13.61 13.59 14.42
C TYR A 489 -13.74 13.88 12.93
N LYS A 490 -14.88 13.61 12.37
CA LYS A 490 -15.22 13.88 10.97
C LYS A 490 -16.59 14.54 10.90
N ASP A 491 -16.65 15.64 10.18
CA ASP A 491 -17.88 16.34 9.81
C ASP A 491 -17.95 16.44 8.30
N GLU A 492 -19.04 15.96 7.73
CA GLU A 492 -19.26 15.90 6.29
C GLU A 492 -20.67 16.39 5.98
N LYS A 493 -20.80 17.21 4.96
CA LYS A 493 -22.07 17.62 4.43
C LYS A 493 -22.06 17.44 2.91
N GLU A 494 -23.06 16.76 2.39
CA GLU A 494 -23.28 16.59 0.96
C GLU A 494 -24.66 17.18 0.60
N GLU A 495 -24.66 18.06 -0.37
CA GLU A 495 -25.85 18.60 -1.00
C GLU A 495 -25.87 18.10 -2.44
N ARG A 496 -26.99 17.51 -2.90
CA ARG A 496 -27.07 16.89 -4.22
C ARG A 496 -28.42 17.12 -4.86
N TRP A 497 -28.39 17.58 -6.08
CA TRP A 497 -29.52 17.58 -7.01
C TRP A 497 -29.52 16.34 -7.86
N ARG A 498 -30.69 15.75 -8.08
CA ARG A 498 -30.86 14.62 -8.99
C ARG A 498 -32.14 14.80 -9.82
N ASP A 499 -32.06 14.57 -11.11
CA ASP A 499 -33.19 14.55 -12.03
C ASP A 499 -33.19 13.23 -12.78
N TYR A 500 -34.22 12.41 -12.58
CA TYR A 500 -34.42 11.13 -13.25
C TYR A 500 -35.61 11.30 -14.21
N ASN A 501 -35.39 10.96 -15.49
CA ASN A 501 -36.43 10.83 -16.50
C ASN A 501 -36.33 9.42 -17.07
N ILE A 502 -37.23 8.54 -16.65
CA ILE A 502 -37.23 7.11 -16.99
C ILE A 502 -38.49 6.82 -17.80
N ASN A 503 -38.32 6.23 -18.98
CA ASN A 503 -39.39 5.76 -19.86
C ASN A 503 -39.31 4.23 -19.91
N TYR A 504 -40.43 3.56 -19.61
CA TYR A 504 -40.56 2.10 -19.70
C TYR A 504 -41.25 1.67 -20.98
N GLY A 505 -40.72 0.58 -21.60
CA GLY A 505 -41.26 -0.01 -22.81
C GLY A 505 -41.08 0.80 -24.08
N SER A 506 -41.70 0.30 -25.15
CA SER A 506 -41.69 0.86 -26.51
C SER A 506 -42.88 1.73 -26.83
N ASP A 507 -43.89 1.86 -25.92
CA ASP A 507 -45.14 2.59 -26.17
C ASP A 507 -44.86 4.05 -26.57
N PRO A 508 -45.61 4.60 -27.55
CA PRO A 508 -45.50 6.02 -27.94
C PRO A 508 -45.89 7.01 -26.83
N VAL A 509 -46.67 6.55 -25.85
CA VAL A 509 -46.98 7.27 -24.60
C VAL A 509 -46.50 6.38 -23.45
N PRO A 510 -45.16 6.25 -23.27
CA PRO A 510 -44.58 5.36 -22.29
C PRO A 510 -44.97 5.81 -20.86
N ALA A 511 -45.12 4.84 -19.97
CA ALA A 511 -45.19 5.15 -18.54
C ALA A 511 -43.88 5.86 -18.16
N VAL A 512 -43.98 7.16 -17.89
CA VAL A 512 -42.84 8.01 -17.58
C VAL A 512 -42.77 8.20 -16.08
N THR A 513 -41.64 7.82 -15.50
CA THR A 513 -41.31 8.22 -14.13
C THR A 513 -40.33 9.38 -14.20
N ARG A 514 -40.78 10.56 -13.82
CA ARG A 514 -39.91 11.71 -13.65
C ARG A 514 -39.77 12.01 -12.16
N ARG A 515 -38.58 12.07 -11.64
CA ARG A 515 -38.30 12.43 -10.25
C ARG A 515 -37.17 13.43 -10.20
N GLN A 516 -37.41 14.52 -9.48
CA GLN A 516 -36.38 15.51 -9.21
C GLN A 516 -36.20 15.65 -7.70
N TYR A 517 -35.03 15.38 -7.23
CA TYR A 517 -34.69 15.41 -5.82
C TYR A 517 -33.62 16.44 -5.50
N PHE A 518 -33.76 17.03 -4.32
CA PHE A 518 -32.66 17.67 -3.63
C PHE A 518 -32.37 16.91 -2.34
N ASP A 519 -31.14 16.48 -2.13
CA ASP A 519 -30.67 15.77 -0.95
C ASP A 519 -29.76 16.67 -0.13
N ASP A 520 -30.03 16.82 1.18
CA ASP A 520 -29.14 17.40 2.18
C ASP A 520 -28.75 16.29 3.16
N SER A 521 -27.49 15.95 3.19
CA SER A 521 -26.99 14.78 3.93
C SER A 521 -25.81 15.14 4.83
N PRO A 522 -26.08 15.62 6.06
CA PRO A 522 -25.05 15.79 7.07
C PRO A 522 -24.63 14.43 7.65
N ASN A 523 -23.33 14.27 7.90
CA ASN A 523 -22.74 13.05 8.42
C ASN A 523 -21.61 13.41 9.39
N ARG A 524 -21.74 13.03 10.66
CA ARG A 524 -20.77 13.30 11.71
C ARG A 524 -20.33 12.02 12.38
N SER A 525 -19.03 11.89 12.61
CA SER A 525 -18.51 10.76 13.36
C SER A 525 -17.44 11.17 14.36
N LEU A 526 -17.51 10.58 15.55
CA LEU A 526 -16.51 10.70 16.60
C LEU A 526 -16.04 9.30 16.97
N THR A 527 -14.75 9.07 16.88
CA THR A 527 -14.11 7.84 17.38
C THR A 527 -13.14 8.24 18.48
N LEU A 528 -13.23 7.56 19.63
CA LEU A 528 -12.30 7.67 20.74
C LEU A 528 -11.72 6.30 20.99
N ASP A 529 -10.40 6.22 21.07
CA ASP A 529 -9.62 5.04 21.39
C ASP A 529 -8.82 5.30 22.67
N ALA A 530 -8.79 4.35 23.59
CA ALA A 530 -7.88 4.35 24.74
C ALA A 530 -7.32 2.96 24.94
N SER A 531 -5.99 2.83 25.03
CA SER A 531 -5.37 1.56 25.35
C SER A 531 -4.34 1.68 26.46
N VAL A 532 -4.24 0.62 27.26
CA VAL A 532 -3.22 0.44 28.28
C VAL A 532 -2.64 -0.96 28.10
N GLY A 533 -1.31 -1.02 28.01
CA GLY A 533 -0.59 -2.27 27.78
C GLY A 533 0.57 -2.44 28.73
N TYR A 534 0.93 -3.69 28.94
CA TYR A 534 2.13 -4.13 29.64
C TYR A 534 2.94 -5.03 28.73
N ALA A 535 4.25 -4.84 28.65
CA ALA A 535 5.16 -5.66 27.86
C ALA A 535 6.41 -6.03 28.65
N THR A 536 6.89 -7.25 28.46
CA THR A 536 8.13 -7.76 29.08
C THR A 536 8.83 -8.73 28.12
N ASN A 537 10.13 -8.94 28.30
CA ASN A 537 10.89 -9.93 27.56
C ASN A 537 11.85 -10.72 28.45
N PHE A 538 12.07 -11.99 28.10
CA PHE A 538 12.93 -12.93 28.80
C PHE A 538 13.93 -13.52 27.80
N ARG A 539 15.18 -13.73 28.25
CA ARG A 539 16.21 -14.47 27.51
C ARG A 539 16.63 -15.71 28.27
N PHE A 540 16.73 -16.82 27.52
CA PHE A 540 17.13 -18.13 28.04
C PHE A 540 18.21 -18.71 27.09
N GLY A 541 19.48 -18.40 27.34
CA GLY A 541 20.55 -18.85 26.47
C GLY A 541 20.37 -18.43 25.01
N LYS A 542 20.11 -19.40 24.11
CA LYS A 542 19.84 -19.17 22.68
C LYS A 542 18.36 -18.92 22.35
N ALA A 543 17.51 -18.83 23.36
CA ALA A 543 16.09 -18.57 23.17
C ALA A 543 15.67 -17.26 23.84
N SER A 544 14.65 -16.60 23.33
CA SER A 544 14.02 -15.43 23.92
C SER A 544 12.50 -15.49 23.77
N VAL A 545 11.78 -14.95 24.75
CA VAL A 545 10.32 -14.84 24.78
C VAL A 545 9.97 -13.39 25.07
N SER A 546 9.17 -12.78 24.22
CA SER A 546 8.50 -11.51 24.52
C SER A 546 7.02 -11.78 24.79
N PHE A 547 6.52 -11.15 25.80
CA PHE A 547 5.10 -11.16 26.17
C PHE A 547 4.60 -9.72 26.26
N SER A 548 3.44 -9.45 25.68
CA SER A 548 2.68 -8.24 25.96
C SER A 548 1.20 -8.54 26.05
N CYS A 549 0.47 -7.70 26.74
CA CYS A 549 -0.97 -7.76 26.80
C CYS A 549 -1.52 -6.35 26.86
N ASP A 550 -2.36 -6.03 25.89
CA ASP A 550 -2.99 -4.72 25.77
C ASP A 550 -4.49 -4.85 25.99
N TYR A 551 -5.06 -3.92 26.76
CA TYR A 551 -6.50 -3.70 26.81
C TYR A 551 -6.81 -2.42 26.04
N GLN A 552 -7.74 -2.49 25.11
CA GLN A 552 -8.20 -1.39 24.29
C GLN A 552 -9.71 -1.19 24.47
N TYR A 553 -10.13 0.04 24.69
CA TYR A 553 -11.50 0.48 24.57
C TYR A 553 -11.65 1.40 23.38
N ARG A 554 -12.61 1.12 22.52
CA ARG A 554 -12.98 1.98 21.39
C ARG A 554 -14.44 2.36 21.45
N PHE A 555 -14.71 3.64 21.42
CA PHE A 555 -16.03 4.24 21.29
C PHE A 555 -16.18 4.87 19.90
N VAL A 556 -17.28 4.59 19.22
CA VAL A 556 -17.65 5.23 17.96
C VAL A 556 -19.07 5.75 18.10
N ASN A 557 -19.27 7.04 17.81
CA ASN A 557 -20.59 7.64 17.57
C ASN A 557 -20.63 8.13 16.14
N HIS A 558 -21.62 7.70 15.39
CA HIS A 558 -21.80 8.06 13.99
C HIS A 558 -23.25 8.49 13.76
N ASP A 559 -23.44 9.77 13.52
CA ASP A 559 -24.74 10.39 13.20
C ASP A 559 -24.76 10.64 11.68
N LYS A 560 -25.71 10.04 10.97
CA LYS A 560 -25.87 10.21 9.53
C LYS A 560 -27.34 10.45 9.21
N ASP A 561 -27.60 11.59 8.63
CA ASP A 561 -28.92 11.99 8.21
C ASP A 561 -28.98 12.15 6.68
N SER A 562 -30.14 12.00 6.12
CA SER A 562 -30.43 12.27 4.71
C SER A 562 -31.80 12.86 4.61
N TYR A 563 -31.88 14.12 4.24
CA TYR A 563 -33.13 14.83 4.02
C TYR A 563 -33.39 14.96 2.53
N MET A 564 -34.38 14.26 2.03
CA MET A 564 -34.73 14.24 0.62
C MET A 564 -35.97 15.08 0.37
N TYR A 565 -35.92 15.90 -0.66
CA TYR A 565 -37.02 16.77 -1.11
C TYR A 565 -37.40 16.39 -2.54
N ALA A 566 -38.61 15.88 -2.74
CA ALA A 566 -39.14 15.46 -4.04
C ALA A 566 -39.73 16.70 -4.75
N LEU A 567 -38.87 17.45 -5.44
CA LEU A 567 -39.22 18.73 -6.06
C LEU A 567 -40.29 18.59 -7.15
N ASP A 568 -40.38 17.39 -7.76
CA ASP A 568 -41.45 17.05 -8.73
C ASP A 568 -42.87 16.97 -8.12
N ALA A 569 -43.00 16.95 -6.80
CA ALA A 569 -44.25 17.06 -6.10
C ALA A 569 -44.78 18.52 -6.01
N LEU A 570 -43.94 19.51 -6.28
CA LEU A 570 -44.34 20.93 -6.28
C LEU A 570 -45.02 21.32 -7.60
N ALA A 571 -46.00 22.23 -7.53
CA ALA A 571 -46.67 22.78 -8.71
C ALA A 571 -45.67 23.54 -9.62
N ASP A 572 -44.65 24.18 -9.03
CA ASP A 572 -43.54 24.79 -9.74
C ASP A 572 -42.25 24.17 -9.20
N MET A 573 -41.64 23.33 -10.01
CA MET A 573 -40.35 22.67 -9.68
C MET A 573 -39.16 23.62 -9.73
N GLY A 574 -39.32 24.83 -10.19
CA GLY A 574 -38.20 25.72 -10.46
C GLY A 574 -37.32 25.25 -11.62
N ILE A 575 -36.18 25.91 -11.73
CA ILE A 575 -35.11 25.55 -12.68
C ILE A 575 -34.14 24.59 -11.99
N TYR A 576 -33.74 23.50 -12.65
CA TYR A 576 -32.75 22.58 -12.17
C TYR A 576 -31.49 23.33 -11.69
N GLY A 577 -31.01 22.99 -10.48
CA GLY A 577 -29.87 23.65 -9.84
C GLY A 577 -30.26 24.91 -9.01
N THR A 578 -31.54 25.31 -8.96
CA THR A 578 -32.00 26.42 -8.13
C THR A 578 -33.18 25.96 -7.25
N LEU A 579 -33.02 26.01 -5.92
CA LEU A 579 -34.09 25.62 -4.98
C LEU A 579 -35.26 26.59 -5.06
N PRO A 580 -36.50 26.09 -5.29
CA PRO A 580 -37.72 26.88 -5.15
C PRO A 580 -37.85 27.42 -3.72
N GLY A 581 -38.46 28.58 -3.53
CA GLY A 581 -38.61 29.16 -2.19
C GLY A 581 -39.42 28.30 -1.21
N ASN A 582 -40.29 27.44 -1.72
CA ASN A 582 -41.12 26.50 -0.97
C ASN A 582 -40.61 25.06 -1.03
N TYR A 583 -39.34 24.81 -1.31
CA TYR A 583 -38.80 23.43 -1.44
C TYR A 583 -39.03 22.56 -0.21
N LEU A 584 -39.13 23.16 0.99
CA LEU A 584 -39.41 22.45 2.24
C LEU A 584 -40.77 21.73 2.24
N ASP A 585 -41.73 22.21 1.44
CA ASP A 585 -43.08 21.59 1.32
C ASP A 585 -43.01 20.25 0.54
N SER A 586 -41.92 20.01 -0.17
CA SER A 586 -41.66 18.78 -0.94
C SER A 586 -40.85 17.72 -0.17
N PHE A 587 -40.74 17.84 1.16
CA PHE A 587 -40.05 16.86 1.98
C PHE A 587 -40.60 15.45 1.77
N ASP A 588 -39.73 14.51 1.42
CA ASP A 588 -40.06 13.10 1.20
C ASP A 588 -39.70 12.26 2.44
N PRO A 589 -40.66 12.00 3.35
CA PRO A 589 -40.35 11.20 4.56
C PRO A 589 -40.08 9.74 4.23
N SER A 590 -40.53 9.23 3.07
CA SER A 590 -40.33 7.84 2.67
C SER A 590 -38.91 7.54 2.27
N ASN A 591 -38.17 8.54 1.77
CA ASN A 591 -36.77 8.40 1.37
C ASN A 591 -35.79 9.19 2.25
N SER A 592 -36.32 10.00 3.18
CA SER A 592 -35.48 10.64 4.21
C SER A 592 -35.30 9.75 5.43
N TYR A 593 -34.15 9.88 6.07
CA TYR A 593 -33.88 9.18 7.32
C TYR A 593 -32.91 9.98 8.21
N THR A 594 -32.97 9.69 9.49
CA THR A 594 -31.94 10.04 10.47
C THR A 594 -31.44 8.77 11.12
N SER A 595 -30.16 8.70 11.38
CA SER A 595 -29.58 7.51 12.00
C SER A 595 -28.47 7.87 12.97
N ARG A 596 -28.39 7.10 14.04
CA ARG A 596 -27.36 7.19 15.05
C ARG A 596 -26.82 5.81 15.35
N GLU A 597 -25.53 5.61 15.15
CA GLU A 597 -24.81 4.38 15.47
C GLU A 597 -23.83 4.62 16.61
N ILE A 598 -23.97 3.85 17.68
CA ILE A 598 -23.04 3.85 18.80
C ILE A 598 -22.43 2.46 18.93
N ASN A 599 -21.08 2.41 18.84
CA ASN A 599 -20.33 1.18 18.98
C ASN A 599 -19.37 1.29 20.16
N ASN A 600 -19.46 0.35 21.08
CA ASN A 600 -18.53 0.17 22.19
C ASN A 600 -17.78 -1.15 22.00
N ARG A 601 -16.47 -1.08 21.83
CA ARG A 601 -15.63 -2.26 21.65
C ARG A 601 -14.57 -2.34 22.75
N HIS A 602 -14.55 -3.48 23.43
CA HIS A 602 -13.51 -3.83 24.40
C HIS A 602 -12.66 -4.95 23.78
N THR A 603 -11.36 -4.78 23.75
CA THR A 603 -10.44 -5.74 23.16
C THR A 603 -9.30 -6.04 24.12
N ILE A 604 -8.98 -7.31 24.30
CA ILE A 604 -7.79 -7.80 25.00
C ILE A 604 -6.91 -8.49 23.95
N SER A 605 -5.65 -8.06 23.87
CA SER A 605 -4.68 -8.51 22.87
C SER A 605 -3.44 -9.10 23.55
N PRO A 606 -3.47 -10.36 24.00
CA PRO A 606 -2.27 -11.03 24.48
C PRO A 606 -1.38 -11.41 23.30
N ARG A 607 -0.07 -11.12 23.42
CA ARG A 607 0.94 -11.40 22.39
C ARG A 607 2.08 -12.18 23.00
N ILE A 608 2.45 -13.26 22.35
CA ILE A 608 3.60 -14.08 22.72
C ILE A 608 4.46 -14.27 21.48
N MET A 609 5.73 -13.91 21.60
CA MET A 609 6.71 -14.13 20.55
C MET A 609 7.88 -14.92 21.12
N PHE A 610 8.16 -16.06 20.50
CA PHE A 610 9.27 -16.93 20.85
C PHE A 610 10.30 -16.95 19.71
N HIS A 611 11.57 -16.74 20.04
CA HIS A 611 12.69 -16.87 19.12
C HIS A 611 13.69 -17.88 19.68
N MET A 612 14.20 -18.72 18.81
CA MET A 612 15.29 -19.62 19.08
C MET A 612 16.38 -19.48 18.00
N TYR A 613 17.58 -19.20 18.43
CA TYR A 613 18.74 -18.98 17.56
C TYR A 613 19.69 -20.17 17.61
N SER A 614 20.19 -20.55 16.43
CA SER A 614 21.32 -21.46 16.27
C SER A 614 22.30 -20.83 15.28
N TYR A 615 23.51 -21.37 15.16
CA TYR A 615 24.58 -20.82 14.30
C TYR A 615 24.12 -20.52 12.86
N ASN A 616 23.30 -21.40 12.26
CA ASN A 616 22.84 -21.28 10.88
C ASN A 616 21.30 -21.27 10.76
N SER A 617 20.56 -21.15 11.85
CA SER A 617 19.11 -21.18 11.80
C SER A 617 18.45 -20.35 12.89
N MET A 618 17.25 -19.89 12.59
CA MET A 618 16.38 -19.17 13.53
C MET A 618 14.95 -19.67 13.38
N LEU A 619 14.35 -20.01 14.51
CA LEU A 619 12.93 -20.31 14.60
C LEU A 619 12.22 -19.15 15.32
N THR A 620 11.16 -18.64 14.74
CA THR A 620 10.27 -17.65 15.34
C THR A 620 8.86 -18.21 15.41
N VAL A 621 8.22 -18.15 16.57
CA VAL A 621 6.80 -18.43 16.72
C VAL A 621 6.13 -17.21 17.31
N HIS A 622 5.10 -16.71 16.66
CA HIS A 622 4.36 -15.54 17.09
C HIS A 622 2.87 -15.89 17.20
N LEU A 623 2.28 -15.64 18.36
CA LEU A 623 0.86 -15.83 18.66
C LEU A 623 0.29 -14.52 19.20
N SER A 624 -0.77 -14.03 18.58
CA SER A 624 -1.28 -12.69 18.88
C SER A 624 -2.78 -12.60 18.51
N PRO A 625 -3.67 -13.20 19.29
CA PRO A 625 -5.11 -13.04 19.12
C PRO A 625 -5.60 -11.69 19.67
N ASP A 626 -6.56 -11.09 19.00
CA ASP A 626 -7.38 -10.01 19.52
C ASP A 626 -8.75 -10.57 19.90
N LEU A 627 -9.09 -10.49 21.17
CA LEU A 627 -10.36 -10.97 21.72
C LEU A 627 -11.24 -9.77 22.07
N GLY A 628 -12.28 -9.56 21.31
CA GLY A 628 -13.12 -8.36 21.41
C GLY A 628 -14.57 -8.66 21.74
N LEU A 629 -15.14 -7.81 22.59
CA LEU A 629 -16.57 -7.69 22.78
C LEU A 629 -17.02 -6.38 22.12
N LEU A 630 -17.94 -6.46 21.15
CA LEU A 630 -18.51 -5.34 20.45
C LEU A 630 -19.98 -5.23 20.79
N HIS A 631 -20.36 -4.14 21.39
CA HIS A 631 -21.75 -3.74 21.57
C HIS A 631 -22.10 -2.68 20.54
N GLN A 632 -23.11 -2.94 19.73
CA GLN A 632 -23.60 -2.04 18.68
C GLN A 632 -25.03 -1.65 19.00
N HIS A 633 -25.29 -0.35 18.90
CA HIS A 633 -26.63 0.23 19.05
C HIS A 633 -26.87 1.16 17.87
N PHE A 634 -27.95 0.92 17.14
CA PHE A 634 -28.27 1.66 15.93
C PHE A 634 -29.74 2.06 15.96
N ASP A 635 -29.95 3.35 16.10
CA ASP A 635 -31.27 3.99 15.98
C ASP A 635 -31.44 4.49 14.55
N TYR A 636 -32.55 4.16 13.93
CA TYR A 636 -32.86 4.55 12.57
C TYR A 636 -34.34 5.01 12.48
N TRP A 637 -34.56 6.21 12.03
CA TRP A 637 -35.88 6.82 11.87
C TRP A 637 -36.16 7.11 10.41
N ARG A 638 -37.27 6.61 9.92
CA ARG A 638 -37.70 6.83 8.53
C ARG A 638 -39.22 6.71 8.43
N ALA A 639 -39.89 7.58 7.63
CA ALA A 639 -41.34 7.59 7.41
C ALA A 639 -42.11 7.56 8.73
N ASN A 640 -41.74 8.35 9.73
CA ASN A 640 -42.35 8.42 11.08
C ASN A 640 -42.28 7.09 11.87
N ARG A 641 -41.42 6.18 11.50
CA ARG A 641 -41.16 4.91 12.22
C ARG A 641 -39.76 4.90 12.77
N SER A 642 -39.65 4.34 13.97
CA SER A 642 -38.34 4.09 14.62
C SER A 642 -38.01 2.62 14.49
N TYR A 643 -36.74 2.35 14.12
CA TYR A 643 -36.17 1.01 14.06
C TYR A 643 -34.96 0.98 14.96
N LEU A 644 -34.86 -0.05 15.77
CA LEU A 644 -33.75 -0.25 16.69
C LEU A 644 -33.06 -1.56 16.37
N VAL A 645 -31.74 -1.52 16.10
CA VAL A 645 -30.90 -2.70 16.02
C VAL A 645 -29.90 -2.63 17.16
N SER A 646 -30.00 -3.57 18.10
CA SER A 646 -29.05 -3.71 19.21
C SER A 646 -28.47 -5.12 19.19
N ARG A 647 -27.14 -5.22 19.18
CA ARG A 647 -26.47 -6.51 19.12
C ARG A 647 -25.15 -6.53 19.88
N ASN A 648 -24.85 -7.71 20.43
CA ASN A 648 -23.58 -8.00 21.04
C ASN A 648 -22.85 -9.04 20.18
N SER A 649 -21.60 -8.78 19.86
CA SER A 649 -20.78 -9.67 19.07
C SER A 649 -19.48 -9.97 19.80
N PHE A 650 -19.12 -11.25 19.87
CA PHE A 650 -17.78 -11.65 20.24
C PHE A 650 -16.93 -11.69 18.97
N LEU A 651 -15.85 -10.92 18.96
CA LEU A 651 -14.92 -10.81 17.84
C LEU A 651 -13.62 -11.51 18.22
N ALA A 652 -13.28 -12.56 17.51
CA ALA A 652 -11.97 -13.17 17.57
C ALA A 652 -11.25 -12.83 16.27
N THR A 653 -10.27 -11.95 16.35
CA THR A 653 -9.47 -11.56 15.17
C THR A 653 -8.00 -11.88 15.41
N VAL A 654 -7.35 -12.40 14.38
CA VAL A 654 -5.90 -12.63 14.31
C VAL A 654 -5.43 -11.89 13.04
N LYS A 655 -5.62 -10.56 13.01
CA LYS A 655 -5.49 -9.81 11.76
C LYS A 655 -4.10 -9.21 11.53
N ASN A 656 -3.62 -8.36 12.39
CA ASN A 656 -2.29 -7.76 12.26
C ASN A 656 -1.24 -8.55 13.02
N TYR A 657 -1.68 -9.37 13.91
CA TYR A 657 -0.91 -10.24 14.78
C TYR A 657 -1.27 -11.65 14.38
N ARG A 658 -0.31 -12.43 14.04
CA ARG A 658 -0.46 -13.68 13.32
C ARG A 658 -0.20 -14.85 14.25
N ALA A 659 -0.86 -15.98 14.04
CA ALA A 659 -0.24 -17.24 14.37
C ALA A 659 0.80 -17.50 13.27
N LYS A 660 2.05 -17.12 13.52
CA LYS A 660 3.15 -17.20 12.54
C LYS A 660 4.22 -18.14 13.06
N VAL A 661 4.67 -19.05 12.21
CA VAL A 661 5.87 -19.83 12.41
C VAL A 661 6.83 -19.51 11.28
N GLU A 662 8.01 -19.01 11.61
CA GLU A 662 9.06 -18.72 10.63
C GLU A 662 10.31 -19.52 10.97
N TYR A 663 10.81 -20.28 10.00
CA TYR A 663 12.08 -21.01 10.11
C TYR A 663 13.05 -20.52 9.03
N ARG A 664 14.14 -19.92 9.48
CA ARG A 664 15.23 -19.44 8.59
C ARG A 664 16.44 -20.33 8.77
N PHE A 665 17.04 -20.79 7.67
CA PHE A 665 18.26 -21.58 7.67
C PHE A 665 19.11 -21.23 6.45
N GLY A 666 20.44 -21.34 6.58
CA GLY A 666 21.36 -20.99 5.51
C GLY A 666 22.80 -21.20 5.89
N ARG A 667 23.70 -20.91 4.96
CA ARG A 667 25.13 -20.92 5.22
C ARG A 667 25.68 -19.49 5.20
N VAL A 668 26.19 -19.06 6.33
CA VAL A 668 26.94 -17.82 6.49
C VAL A 668 28.42 -18.20 6.60
N GLU A 669 29.26 -17.66 5.74
CA GLU A 669 30.71 -17.80 5.91
C GLU A 669 31.22 -16.63 6.76
N GLU A 670 31.97 -16.89 7.81
CA GLU A 670 32.52 -15.89 8.72
C GLU A 670 33.24 -14.77 7.95
N GLY A 671 32.84 -13.50 8.20
CA GLY A 671 33.39 -12.33 7.52
C GLY A 671 33.10 -12.21 6.01
N LYS A 672 32.26 -13.08 5.45
CA LYS A 672 31.88 -13.13 4.04
C LYS A 672 30.36 -13.00 3.85
N ARG A 673 29.97 -12.69 2.61
CA ARG A 673 28.55 -12.59 2.18
C ARG A 673 27.78 -13.87 2.53
N VAL A 674 26.56 -13.73 2.99
CA VAL A 674 25.60 -14.84 3.11
C VAL A 674 25.59 -15.64 1.82
N ARG A 675 26.04 -16.89 1.84
CA ARG A 675 26.15 -17.71 0.62
C ARG A 675 24.79 -18.09 0.08
N TYR A 676 23.88 -18.47 0.96
CA TYR A 676 22.45 -18.67 0.68
C TYR A 676 21.64 -18.66 1.98
N SER A 677 20.38 -18.24 1.87
CA SER A 677 19.41 -18.25 2.95
C SER A 677 18.08 -18.80 2.45
N ASN A 678 17.44 -19.64 3.24
CA ASN A 678 16.07 -20.09 3.06
C ASN A 678 15.23 -19.58 4.23
N THR A 679 14.05 -19.05 3.94
CA THR A 679 13.06 -18.71 4.97
C THR A 679 11.76 -19.38 4.61
N LEU A 680 11.26 -20.24 5.49
CA LEU A 680 9.95 -20.85 5.38
C LEU A 680 9.04 -20.18 6.42
N THR A 681 7.91 -19.65 5.98
CA THR A 681 6.96 -18.96 6.84
C THR A 681 5.56 -19.53 6.65
N TYR A 682 4.90 -19.89 7.74
CA TYR A 682 3.48 -20.20 7.76
C TYR A 682 2.76 -19.14 8.59
N ASP A 683 1.72 -18.54 8.02
CA ASP A 683 0.86 -17.56 8.67
C ASP A 683 -0.60 -18.08 8.68
N TYR A 684 -1.27 -17.96 9.81
CA TYR A 684 -2.69 -18.19 9.96
C TYR A 684 -3.37 -16.93 10.49
N THR A 685 -4.41 -16.47 9.79
CA THR A 685 -5.18 -15.30 10.19
C THR A 685 -6.68 -15.62 10.24
N VAL A 686 -7.37 -14.99 11.18
CA VAL A 686 -8.83 -15.00 11.27
C VAL A 686 -9.32 -13.56 11.33
N ASP A 687 -10.36 -13.23 10.57
CA ASP A 687 -11.00 -11.91 10.59
C ASP A 687 -12.51 -12.09 10.74
N THR A 688 -13.14 -11.29 11.59
CA THR A 688 -14.59 -11.26 11.78
C THR A 688 -15.12 -9.95 11.20
N LYS A 689 -16.02 -10.06 10.21
CA LYS A 689 -16.74 -8.91 9.64
C LYS A 689 -18.16 -8.87 10.16
N THR A 690 -18.53 -7.76 10.76
CA THR A 690 -19.94 -7.49 11.12
C THR A 690 -20.70 -6.92 9.91
N PRO A 691 -21.99 -7.24 9.73
CA PRO A 691 -22.80 -6.58 8.72
C PRO A 691 -22.95 -5.09 9.04
N ASP A 692 -23.14 -4.32 8.01
CA ASP A 692 -23.52 -2.91 8.11
C ASP A 692 -24.94 -2.82 8.67
N LEU A 693 -25.15 -2.09 9.78
CA LEU A 693 -26.41 -2.11 10.53
C LEU A 693 -27.58 -1.54 9.72
N VAL A 694 -27.34 -0.63 8.79
CA VAL A 694 -28.37 -0.11 7.89
C VAL A 694 -28.97 -1.21 7.01
N HIS A 695 -28.19 -2.24 6.64
CA HIS A 695 -28.69 -3.38 5.87
C HIS A 695 -29.53 -4.36 6.71
N MET A 696 -29.49 -4.23 8.05
CA MET A 696 -30.30 -5.03 8.97
C MET A 696 -31.67 -4.40 9.29
N VAL A 697 -31.89 -3.15 8.88
CA VAL A 697 -33.18 -2.48 9.08
C VAL A 697 -34.13 -2.91 7.97
N ASP A 698 -35.31 -3.42 8.35
CA ASP A 698 -36.32 -3.88 7.39
C ASP A 698 -37.06 -2.69 6.76
N VAL A 699 -36.40 -2.04 5.79
CA VAL A 699 -36.93 -0.90 5.04
C VAL A 699 -36.70 -1.09 3.55
N VAL A 700 -37.59 -0.47 2.76
CA VAL A 700 -37.48 -0.38 1.31
C VAL A 700 -36.97 1.01 0.95
N ASN A 701 -35.87 1.09 0.19
CA ASN A 701 -35.36 2.34 -0.35
C ASN A 701 -35.49 2.34 -1.88
N ASP A 702 -36.41 3.14 -2.41
CA ASP A 702 -36.73 3.29 -3.83
C ASP A 702 -36.34 4.68 -4.40
N ALA A 703 -35.42 5.37 -3.71
CA ALA A 703 -34.90 6.67 -4.17
C ALA A 703 -34.22 6.57 -5.56
N ASP A 704 -33.70 5.42 -5.90
CA ASP A 704 -33.33 5.03 -7.26
C ASP A 704 -34.40 4.05 -7.78
N PRO A 705 -35.25 4.47 -8.70
CA PRO A 705 -36.39 3.65 -9.15
C PRO A 705 -35.98 2.36 -9.86
N LEU A 706 -34.80 2.31 -10.46
CA LEU A 706 -34.28 1.10 -11.15
C LEU A 706 -33.47 0.20 -10.22
N ASN A 707 -33.07 0.66 -9.03
CA ASN A 707 -32.22 -0.08 -8.08
C ASN A 707 -32.73 0.03 -6.64
N ILE A 708 -33.81 -0.65 -6.36
CA ILE A 708 -34.44 -0.65 -5.03
C ILE A 708 -33.56 -1.43 -4.05
N ALA A 709 -33.32 -0.89 -2.86
CA ALA A 709 -32.58 -1.56 -1.79
C ALA A 709 -33.52 -2.06 -0.68
N LEU A 710 -33.31 -3.31 -0.25
CA LEU A 710 -34.09 -4.00 0.79
C LEU A 710 -33.18 -4.36 1.97
N GLY A 711 -33.71 -4.22 3.20
CA GLY A 711 -33.03 -4.67 4.40
C GLY A 711 -33.12 -6.16 4.64
N ASN A 712 -32.23 -6.68 5.51
CA ASN A 712 -32.27 -8.08 5.98
C ASN A 712 -31.88 -8.13 7.47
N PRO A 713 -32.87 -8.21 8.39
CA PRO A 713 -32.62 -8.27 9.83
C PRO A 713 -31.84 -9.51 10.31
N ASP A 714 -31.84 -10.59 9.54
CA ASP A 714 -31.27 -11.87 9.92
C ASP A 714 -29.76 -11.99 9.64
N LEU A 715 -29.11 -10.89 9.25
CA LEU A 715 -27.67 -10.88 8.91
C LEU A 715 -26.79 -11.26 10.10
N LYS A 716 -25.86 -12.18 9.85
CA LYS A 716 -24.87 -12.69 10.80
C LYS A 716 -23.48 -12.14 10.51
N ASN A 717 -22.57 -12.27 11.47
CA ASN A 717 -21.16 -11.97 11.24
C ASN A 717 -20.55 -12.97 10.27
N SER A 718 -19.67 -12.49 9.41
CA SER A 718 -18.89 -13.30 8.48
C SER A 718 -17.50 -13.57 9.07
N TYR A 719 -16.99 -14.79 8.88
CA TYR A 719 -15.69 -15.24 9.40
C TYR A 719 -14.77 -15.64 8.26
N ILE A 720 -13.64 -14.95 8.14
CA ILE A 720 -12.63 -15.20 7.11
C ILE A 720 -11.43 -15.86 7.75
N GLN A 721 -11.03 -17.04 7.27
CA GLN A 721 -9.83 -17.74 7.69
C GLN A 721 -8.86 -17.78 6.51
N THR A 722 -7.58 -17.46 6.77
CA THR A 722 -6.55 -17.49 5.73
C THR A 722 -5.32 -18.23 6.23
N HIS A 723 -4.85 -19.19 5.42
CA HIS A 723 -3.60 -19.91 5.58
C HIS A 723 -2.63 -19.45 4.50
N SER A 724 -1.42 -19.07 4.88
CA SER A 724 -0.38 -18.63 3.95
C SER A 724 0.91 -19.39 4.23
N LEU A 725 1.45 -20.04 3.21
CA LEU A 725 2.76 -20.68 3.26
C LEU A 725 3.66 -19.96 2.28
N SER A 726 4.82 -19.48 2.74
CA SER A 726 5.81 -18.86 1.86
C SER A 726 7.20 -19.47 2.05
N TRP A 727 7.88 -19.66 0.92
CA TRP A 727 9.28 -20.03 0.88
C TRP A 727 10.07 -18.97 0.12
N ASN A 728 11.09 -18.42 0.77
CA ASN A 728 11.98 -17.44 0.18
C ASN A 728 13.41 -18.00 0.16
N TYR A 729 14.01 -18.07 -1.03
CA TYR A 729 15.38 -18.47 -1.26
C TYR A 729 16.20 -17.33 -1.80
N ILE A 730 17.33 -17.01 -1.15
CA ILE A 730 18.26 -15.96 -1.56
C ILE A 730 19.64 -16.59 -1.68
N SER A 731 20.32 -16.38 -2.82
CA SER A 731 21.70 -16.78 -3.03
C SER A 731 22.54 -15.61 -3.53
N SER A 732 23.43 -15.11 -2.69
CA SER A 732 24.36 -14.03 -3.08
C SER A 732 25.42 -14.50 -4.08
N ALA A 733 25.84 -15.76 -4.00
CA ALA A 733 26.83 -16.32 -4.92
C ALA A 733 26.31 -16.46 -6.35
N LYS A 734 25.02 -16.74 -6.48
CA LYS A 734 24.34 -16.91 -7.79
C LYS A 734 23.57 -15.69 -8.23
N LEU A 735 23.48 -14.63 -7.40
CA LEU A 735 22.64 -13.44 -7.61
C LEU A 735 21.19 -13.83 -7.97
N LEU A 736 20.67 -14.78 -7.20
CA LEU A 736 19.35 -15.38 -7.42
C LEU A 736 18.46 -15.20 -6.21
N ASN A 737 17.27 -14.72 -6.44
CA ASN A 737 16.16 -14.66 -5.48
C ASN A 737 14.97 -15.40 -6.03
N ASN A 738 14.34 -16.23 -5.20
CA ASN A 738 13.08 -16.87 -5.52
C ASN A 738 12.13 -16.82 -4.32
N THR A 739 10.89 -16.41 -4.54
CA THR A 739 9.85 -16.39 -3.51
C THR A 739 8.63 -17.11 -4.03
N LEU A 740 8.28 -18.21 -3.41
CA LEU A 740 7.04 -18.96 -3.66
C LEU A 740 6.08 -18.71 -2.49
N ARG A 741 4.81 -18.40 -2.79
CA ARG A 741 3.76 -18.23 -1.80
C ARG A 741 2.50 -18.99 -2.22
N LEU A 742 1.90 -19.70 -1.26
CA LEU A 742 0.63 -20.36 -1.40
C LEU A 742 -0.32 -19.78 -0.35
N ASN A 743 -1.52 -19.39 -0.77
CA ASN A 743 -2.55 -18.83 0.10
C ASN A 743 -3.85 -19.60 -0.09
N TYR A 744 -4.48 -20.01 1.01
CA TYR A 744 -5.82 -20.55 1.00
C TYR A 744 -6.69 -19.74 1.95
N SER A 745 -7.83 -19.25 1.47
CA SER A 745 -8.78 -18.49 2.28
C SER A 745 -10.18 -19.08 2.14
N THR A 746 -10.91 -19.17 3.25
CA THR A 746 -12.31 -19.56 3.28
C THR A 746 -13.12 -18.58 4.10
N THR A 747 -14.38 -18.37 3.70
CA THR A 747 -15.30 -17.44 4.38
C THR A 747 -16.57 -18.18 4.74
N ALA A 748 -16.85 -18.26 6.03
CA ALA A 748 -18.14 -18.73 6.54
C ALA A 748 -19.10 -17.55 6.71
N ASP A 749 -20.39 -17.78 6.44
CA ASP A 749 -21.43 -16.73 6.48
C ASP A 749 -21.05 -15.48 5.68
N ALA A 750 -20.49 -15.64 4.47
CA ALA A 750 -20.06 -14.51 3.65
C ALA A 750 -21.23 -13.56 3.37
N LEU A 751 -21.02 -12.25 3.60
CA LEU A 751 -21.99 -11.22 3.27
C LEU A 751 -21.97 -10.99 1.75
N VAL A 752 -23.01 -11.47 1.06
CA VAL A 752 -23.15 -11.42 -0.40
C VAL A 752 -24.35 -10.58 -0.77
N ARG A 753 -24.16 -9.65 -1.70
CA ARG A 753 -25.27 -8.86 -2.26
C ARG A 753 -25.94 -9.66 -3.38
N GLY A 754 -27.19 -10.04 -3.18
CA GLY A 754 -28.05 -10.65 -4.19
C GLY A 754 -29.07 -9.66 -4.72
N TYR A 755 -29.77 -10.04 -5.78
CA TYR A 755 -30.86 -9.24 -6.35
C TYR A 755 -31.89 -10.09 -7.06
N THR A 756 -33.12 -9.57 -7.15
CA THR A 756 -34.13 -9.99 -8.11
C THR A 756 -34.21 -8.96 -9.24
N TYR A 757 -34.48 -9.43 -10.45
CA TYR A 757 -34.54 -8.62 -11.66
C TYR A 757 -35.86 -8.85 -12.38
N ASP A 758 -36.58 -7.77 -12.67
CA ASP A 758 -37.79 -7.78 -13.47
C ASP A 758 -37.44 -7.45 -14.94
N THR A 759 -37.62 -8.41 -15.83
CA THR A 759 -37.26 -8.26 -17.25
C THR A 759 -38.20 -7.33 -18.03
N SER A 760 -39.41 -7.04 -17.51
CA SER A 760 -40.36 -6.15 -18.13
C SER A 760 -40.07 -4.67 -17.88
N THR A 761 -39.51 -4.35 -16.72
CA THR A 761 -39.22 -2.97 -16.29
C THR A 761 -37.71 -2.67 -16.19
N GLY A 762 -36.87 -3.71 -16.08
CA GLY A 762 -35.44 -3.56 -15.79
C GLY A 762 -35.13 -3.20 -14.34
N ILE A 763 -36.10 -3.26 -13.42
CA ILE A 763 -35.93 -2.94 -12.01
C ILE A 763 -35.17 -4.05 -11.30
N ARG A 764 -34.20 -3.66 -10.48
CA ARG A 764 -33.44 -4.53 -9.57
C ARG A 764 -33.83 -4.27 -8.13
N ARG A 765 -34.15 -5.35 -7.40
CA ARG A 765 -34.31 -5.30 -5.94
C ARG A 765 -33.14 -5.99 -5.28
N ASN A 766 -32.29 -5.21 -4.64
CA ASN A 766 -31.04 -5.65 -4.05
C ASN A 766 -31.20 -5.94 -2.56
N ARG A 767 -30.66 -7.07 -2.06
CA ARG A 767 -30.65 -7.47 -0.66
C ARG A 767 -29.34 -8.16 -0.29
N THR A 768 -28.86 -7.98 0.93
CA THR A 768 -27.67 -8.67 1.43
C THR A 768 -28.05 -9.98 2.11
N TYR A 769 -27.28 -11.04 1.88
CA TYR A 769 -27.48 -12.39 2.41
C TYR A 769 -26.18 -12.91 3.05
N ASN A 770 -26.31 -13.86 3.99
CA ASN A 770 -25.17 -14.67 4.43
C ASN A 770 -25.14 -15.96 3.63
N LEU A 771 -24.01 -16.25 2.97
CA LEU A 771 -23.84 -17.43 2.13
C LEU A 771 -22.53 -18.15 2.45
N ASP A 772 -22.57 -19.47 2.46
CA ASP A 772 -21.39 -20.33 2.51
C ASP A 772 -20.97 -20.79 1.11
N GLY A 773 -19.68 -21.14 0.98
CA GLY A 773 -19.09 -21.64 -0.26
C GLY A 773 -18.01 -20.73 -0.85
N ASN A 774 -17.71 -19.59 -0.18
CA ASN A 774 -16.68 -18.67 -0.62
C ASN A 774 -15.30 -19.15 -0.15
N ASN A 775 -14.45 -19.49 -1.10
CA ASN A 775 -13.06 -19.86 -0.83
C ASN A 775 -12.15 -19.43 -1.99
N SER A 776 -10.87 -19.28 -1.70
CA SER A 776 -9.86 -18.97 -2.72
C SER A 776 -8.56 -19.72 -2.46
N LEU A 777 -7.93 -20.19 -3.53
CA LEU A 777 -6.60 -20.76 -3.53
C LEU A 777 -5.74 -19.92 -4.45
N GLY A 778 -4.66 -19.32 -3.91
CA GLY A 778 -3.70 -18.51 -4.64
C GLY A 778 -2.31 -19.14 -4.59
N ALA A 779 -1.59 -19.10 -5.70
CA ALA A 779 -0.18 -19.43 -5.78
C ALA A 779 0.56 -18.32 -6.51
N SER A 780 1.65 -17.83 -5.95
CA SER A 780 2.51 -16.85 -6.62
C SER A 780 3.97 -17.23 -6.51
N ASN A 781 4.72 -16.99 -7.59
CA ASN A 781 6.17 -17.17 -7.62
C ASN A 781 6.84 -15.94 -8.23
N THR A 782 7.85 -15.42 -7.55
CA THR A 782 8.71 -14.35 -8.07
C THR A 782 10.14 -14.86 -8.14
N PHE A 783 10.71 -14.86 -9.34
CA PHE A 783 12.05 -15.34 -9.63
C PHE A 783 12.88 -14.23 -10.24
N ASN A 784 14.09 -13.99 -9.71
CA ASN A 784 15.03 -13.01 -10.23
C ASN A 784 16.41 -13.62 -10.29
N LEU A 785 17.05 -13.50 -11.44
CA LEU A 785 18.39 -13.99 -11.70
C LEU A 785 19.21 -12.96 -12.48
N GLN A 786 20.43 -12.70 -12.04
CA GLN A 786 21.40 -11.93 -12.80
C GLN A 786 22.58 -12.81 -13.17
N PHE A 787 23.01 -12.78 -14.45
CA PHE A 787 24.02 -13.68 -14.97
C PHE A 787 24.88 -13.04 -16.07
N GLY A 788 25.89 -13.79 -16.51
CA GLY A 788 26.90 -13.35 -17.49
C GLY A 788 28.19 -12.89 -16.82
N PRO A 789 29.33 -12.89 -17.55
CA PRO A 789 30.65 -12.56 -17.00
C PRO A 789 30.74 -11.16 -16.36
N LYS A 790 29.93 -10.21 -16.84
CA LYS A 790 29.81 -8.85 -16.31
C LYS A 790 28.43 -8.61 -15.68
N GLN A 791 27.68 -9.69 -15.37
CA GLN A 791 26.31 -9.61 -14.85
C GLN A 791 25.38 -8.74 -15.72
N GLN A 792 25.62 -8.74 -17.02
CA GLN A 792 24.95 -7.88 -17.98
C GLN A 792 23.55 -8.34 -18.35
N PHE A 793 23.16 -9.55 -18.02
CA PHE A 793 21.83 -10.09 -18.26
C PHE A 793 21.05 -10.19 -16.94
N SER A 794 19.78 -9.79 -16.97
CA SER A 794 18.87 -10.07 -15.89
C SER A 794 17.56 -10.67 -16.41
N VAL A 795 17.04 -11.63 -15.66
CA VAL A 795 15.74 -12.27 -15.89
C VAL A 795 14.92 -12.08 -14.65
N SER A 796 13.70 -11.53 -14.81
CA SER A 796 12.69 -11.47 -13.76
C SER A 796 11.42 -12.13 -14.27
N SER A 797 10.88 -13.07 -13.49
CA SER A 797 9.59 -13.73 -13.77
C SER A 797 8.69 -13.57 -12.57
N SER A 798 7.42 -13.24 -12.81
CA SER A 798 6.37 -13.20 -11.79
C SER A 798 5.16 -13.96 -12.29
N THR A 799 4.89 -15.11 -11.66
CA THR A 799 3.75 -15.97 -11.92
C THR A 799 2.73 -15.79 -10.81
N ASP A 800 1.48 -15.48 -11.14
CA ASP A 800 0.37 -15.39 -10.20
C ASP A 800 -0.79 -16.23 -10.69
N GLY A 801 -1.24 -17.20 -9.88
CA GLY A 801 -2.40 -18.03 -10.14
C GLY A 801 -3.40 -17.93 -9.00
N THR A 802 -4.69 -17.74 -9.30
CA THR A 802 -5.75 -17.71 -8.29
C THR A 802 -6.98 -18.44 -8.79
N VAL A 803 -7.51 -19.33 -7.98
CA VAL A 803 -8.81 -19.96 -8.16
C VAL A 803 -9.73 -19.48 -7.04
N MET A 804 -10.84 -18.85 -7.40
CA MET A 804 -11.85 -18.36 -6.46
C MET A 804 -13.18 -19.05 -6.73
N ASN A 805 -13.78 -19.59 -5.68
CA ASN A 805 -15.16 -20.04 -5.71
C ASN A 805 -15.97 -19.10 -4.80
N TYR A 806 -17.10 -18.62 -5.29
CA TYR A 806 -18.00 -17.78 -4.50
C TYR A 806 -19.46 -18.07 -4.86
N ALA A 807 -20.32 -17.85 -3.88
CA ALA A 807 -21.75 -17.96 -4.05
C ALA A 807 -22.33 -16.65 -4.58
N ASP A 808 -23.34 -16.74 -5.41
CA ASP A 808 -24.10 -15.65 -6.00
C ASP A 808 -25.58 -15.86 -5.76
N MET A 809 -26.38 -14.78 -5.68
CA MET A 809 -27.84 -14.81 -5.43
C MET A 809 -28.56 -13.95 -6.48
N ILE A 810 -29.17 -14.60 -7.46
CA ILE A 810 -29.87 -13.89 -8.54
C ILE A 810 -31.22 -14.56 -8.79
N GLY A 811 -32.29 -13.77 -8.87
CA GLY A 811 -33.61 -14.17 -9.29
C GLY A 811 -34.08 -13.36 -10.49
N VAL A 812 -34.71 -14.00 -11.48
CA VAL A 812 -35.26 -13.35 -12.66
C VAL A 812 -36.77 -13.58 -12.69
N ASN A 813 -37.55 -12.48 -12.68
CA ASN A 813 -39.03 -12.52 -12.61
C ASN A 813 -39.56 -13.40 -11.45
N ARG A 814 -38.84 -13.37 -10.32
CA ARG A 814 -39.17 -14.11 -9.10
C ARG A 814 -39.11 -13.19 -7.89
N GLU A 815 -39.81 -13.52 -6.84
CA GLU A 815 -39.83 -12.75 -5.60
C GLU A 815 -38.52 -12.94 -4.81
N GLU A 816 -37.94 -14.17 -4.83
CA GLU A 816 -36.71 -14.50 -4.13
C GLU A 816 -35.61 -14.95 -5.11
N PRO A 817 -34.35 -14.57 -4.84
CA PRO A 817 -33.22 -15.01 -5.66
C PRO A 817 -32.79 -16.43 -5.32
N GLU A 818 -32.20 -17.12 -6.30
CA GLU A 818 -31.62 -18.47 -6.15
C GLU A 818 -30.10 -18.41 -6.00
N LYS A 819 -29.58 -19.29 -5.15
CA LYS A 819 -28.13 -19.46 -4.95
C LYS A 819 -27.50 -20.16 -6.14
N SER A 820 -26.45 -19.60 -6.67
CA SER A 820 -25.57 -20.23 -7.66
C SER A 820 -24.11 -20.19 -7.20
N SER A 821 -23.29 -21.06 -7.79
CA SER A 821 -21.85 -21.06 -7.53
C SER A 821 -21.09 -20.55 -8.77
N VAL A 822 -20.04 -19.78 -8.53
CA VAL A 822 -19.18 -19.22 -9.55
C VAL A 822 -17.75 -19.61 -9.23
N ARG A 823 -17.05 -20.10 -10.27
CA ARG A 823 -15.62 -20.36 -10.20
C ARG A 823 -14.86 -19.44 -11.18
N SER A 824 -13.91 -18.66 -10.65
CA SER A 824 -13.04 -17.79 -11.44
C SER A 824 -11.60 -18.22 -11.26
N THR A 825 -10.93 -18.52 -12.35
CA THR A 825 -9.50 -18.85 -12.41
C THR A 825 -8.78 -17.74 -13.11
N ASN A 826 -7.77 -17.15 -12.46
CA ASN A 826 -6.88 -16.15 -13.05
C ASN A 826 -5.47 -16.71 -13.04
N LEU A 827 -4.79 -16.68 -14.19
CA LEU A 827 -3.38 -16.99 -14.32
C LEU A 827 -2.68 -15.83 -15.00
N SER A 828 -1.62 -15.34 -14.39
CA SER A 828 -0.81 -14.25 -14.96
C SER A 828 0.67 -14.60 -14.88
N GLU A 829 1.37 -14.44 -15.98
CA GLU A 829 2.82 -14.53 -16.07
C GLU A 829 3.38 -13.22 -16.61
N ARG A 830 4.43 -12.71 -15.98
CA ARG A 830 5.21 -11.58 -16.47
C ARG A 830 6.67 -11.97 -16.53
N LEU A 831 7.25 -11.87 -17.70
CA LEU A 831 8.66 -12.12 -17.96
C LEU A 831 9.33 -10.83 -18.41
N LYS A 832 10.39 -10.43 -17.72
CA LYS A 832 11.25 -9.31 -18.07
C LYS A 832 12.67 -9.81 -18.31
N LEU A 833 13.23 -9.48 -19.47
CA LEU A 833 14.60 -9.77 -19.84
C LEU A 833 15.30 -8.44 -20.09
N ASP A 834 16.40 -8.15 -19.40
CA ASP A 834 17.21 -6.96 -19.63
C ASP A 834 18.63 -7.35 -20.04
N TRP A 835 19.13 -6.69 -21.06
CA TRP A 835 20.49 -6.77 -21.53
C TRP A 835 21.19 -5.40 -21.45
N GLN A 836 22.23 -5.30 -20.65
CA GLN A 836 23.06 -4.12 -20.52
C GLN A 836 24.31 -4.23 -21.38
N ILE A 837 24.47 -3.31 -22.33
CA ILE A 837 25.60 -3.22 -23.26
C ILE A 837 26.37 -1.93 -22.94
N GLY A 838 27.36 -1.98 -22.08
CA GLY A 838 28.08 -0.80 -21.65
C GLY A 838 27.16 0.22 -20.96
N LYS A 839 26.89 1.34 -21.63
CA LYS A 839 25.98 2.40 -21.14
C LYS A 839 24.56 2.32 -21.74
N GLN A 840 24.30 1.30 -22.53
CA GLN A 840 23.02 1.07 -23.21
C GLN A 840 22.25 -0.05 -22.51
N GLN A 841 20.92 0.02 -22.53
CA GLN A 841 20.05 -1.05 -22.06
C GLN A 841 18.98 -1.36 -23.09
N ILE A 842 18.76 -2.65 -23.31
CA ILE A 842 17.65 -3.17 -24.11
C ILE A 842 16.87 -4.11 -23.20
N GLY A 843 15.57 -3.96 -23.14
CA GLY A 843 14.67 -4.80 -22.36
C GLY A 843 13.59 -5.42 -23.24
N LEU A 844 13.16 -6.63 -22.89
CA LEU A 844 12.00 -7.31 -23.43
C LEU A 844 11.05 -7.61 -22.28
N ASN A 845 9.79 -7.16 -22.42
CA ASN A 845 8.73 -7.43 -21.46
C ASN A 845 7.66 -8.27 -22.14
N ILE A 846 7.30 -9.39 -21.54
CA ILE A 846 6.21 -10.26 -21.99
C ILE A 846 5.27 -10.44 -20.80
N SER A 847 3.98 -10.21 -21.00
CA SER A 847 2.99 -10.61 -20.01
C SER A 847 1.83 -11.35 -20.67
N VAL A 848 1.39 -12.40 -20.00
CA VAL A 848 0.23 -13.21 -20.40
C VAL A 848 -0.70 -13.27 -19.20
N THR A 849 -1.96 -12.92 -19.41
CA THR A 849 -3.00 -13.10 -18.39
C THR A 849 -4.17 -13.85 -19.00
N ASN A 850 -4.54 -14.95 -18.37
CA ASN A 850 -5.74 -15.73 -18.69
C ASN A 850 -6.74 -15.59 -17.56
N ARG A 851 -7.99 -15.33 -17.88
CA ARG A 851 -9.12 -15.34 -16.94
C ARG A 851 -10.19 -16.27 -17.48
N HIS A 852 -10.49 -17.31 -16.70
CA HIS A 852 -11.53 -18.28 -16.99
C HIS A 852 -12.60 -18.26 -15.91
N THR A 853 -13.88 -18.06 -16.28
CA THR A 853 -15.00 -17.99 -15.33
C THR A 853 -16.10 -18.94 -15.77
N THR A 854 -16.59 -19.75 -14.84
CA THR A 854 -17.71 -20.68 -14.99
C THR A 854 -18.73 -20.45 -13.89
N SER A 855 -19.98 -20.80 -14.14
CA SER A 855 -21.07 -20.73 -13.17
C SER A 855 -21.93 -22.01 -13.23
N SER A 856 -22.59 -22.33 -12.12
CA SER A 856 -23.57 -23.42 -12.04
C SER A 856 -24.93 -23.06 -12.64
N ARG A 857 -25.13 -21.81 -13.09
CA ARG A 857 -26.37 -21.40 -13.76
C ARG A 857 -26.47 -22.04 -15.15
N GLU A 858 -27.64 -22.53 -15.52
CA GLU A 858 -27.85 -23.32 -16.76
C GLU A 858 -27.52 -22.54 -18.03
N ASP A 859 -27.81 -21.24 -18.09
CA ASP A 859 -27.58 -20.40 -19.29
C ASP A 859 -26.24 -19.65 -19.27
N PHE A 860 -25.33 -19.99 -18.36
CA PHE A 860 -24.05 -19.31 -18.28
C PHE A 860 -23.03 -19.89 -19.25
N ASN A 861 -22.67 -19.12 -20.26
CA ASN A 861 -21.54 -19.47 -21.15
C ASN A 861 -20.22 -19.16 -20.47
N SER A 862 -19.34 -20.17 -20.36
CA SER A 862 -17.99 -19.99 -19.81
C SER A 862 -17.22 -18.93 -20.59
N ILE A 863 -16.49 -18.08 -19.85
CA ILE A 863 -15.72 -16.99 -20.43
C ILE A 863 -14.24 -17.30 -20.26
N ASN A 864 -13.48 -17.19 -21.33
CA ASN A 864 -12.04 -17.42 -21.34
C ASN A 864 -11.33 -16.26 -22.03
N ALA A 865 -11.01 -15.22 -21.24
CA ALA A 865 -10.38 -14.00 -21.73
C ALA A 865 -8.86 -14.05 -21.56
N ASN A 866 -8.14 -13.68 -22.62
CA ASN A 866 -6.68 -13.67 -22.66
C ASN A 866 -6.15 -12.28 -23.01
N HIS A 867 -5.13 -11.86 -22.29
CA HIS A 867 -4.35 -10.65 -22.55
C HIS A 867 -2.90 -11.04 -22.79
N TYR A 868 -2.32 -10.55 -23.85
CA TYR A 868 -0.93 -10.73 -24.22
C TYR A 868 -0.29 -9.36 -24.44
N ASN A 869 0.78 -9.05 -23.73
CA ASN A 869 1.52 -7.83 -23.93
C ASN A 869 2.96 -8.19 -24.28
N TYR A 870 3.46 -7.61 -25.37
CA TYR A 870 4.83 -7.81 -25.85
C TYR A 870 5.48 -6.44 -25.99
N GLY A 871 6.47 -6.13 -25.15
CA GLY A 871 7.10 -4.82 -25.11
C GLY A 871 8.61 -4.91 -25.32
N ILE A 872 9.14 -3.98 -26.09
CA ILE A 872 10.58 -3.75 -26.23
C ILE A 872 10.89 -2.37 -25.71
N LEU A 873 11.91 -2.26 -24.86
CA LEU A 873 12.40 -1.00 -24.33
C LEU A 873 13.84 -0.78 -24.77
N GLY A 874 14.18 0.47 -25.03
CA GLY A 874 15.54 0.90 -25.28
C GLY A 874 15.90 2.13 -24.47
N GLN A 875 17.05 2.12 -23.83
CA GLN A 875 17.63 3.28 -23.17
C GLN A 875 19.06 3.46 -23.69
N PHE A 876 19.27 4.56 -24.39
CA PHE A 876 20.52 4.81 -25.09
C PHE A 876 21.14 6.13 -24.64
N ARG A 877 22.42 6.09 -24.24
CA ARG A 877 23.23 7.28 -24.05
C ARG A 877 24.06 7.52 -25.29
N LEU A 878 23.78 8.63 -25.97
CA LEU A 878 24.42 9.01 -27.20
C LEU A 878 25.55 10.00 -26.94
N PRO A 879 26.55 10.13 -27.84
CA PRO A 879 27.58 11.13 -27.72
C PRO A 879 27.02 12.56 -27.61
N GLY A 880 27.78 13.47 -27.00
CA GLY A 880 27.42 14.91 -26.95
C GLY A 880 26.39 15.26 -25.87
N GLY A 881 26.08 14.35 -24.93
CA GLY A 881 25.08 14.62 -23.86
C GLY A 881 23.65 14.32 -24.26
N PHE A 882 23.43 13.60 -25.36
CA PHE A 882 22.13 13.15 -25.78
C PHE A 882 21.76 11.82 -25.11
N GLY A 883 20.45 11.63 -24.80
CA GLY A 883 19.85 10.41 -24.32
C GLY A 883 18.58 10.11 -25.10
N LEU A 884 18.32 8.85 -25.41
CA LEU A 884 17.08 8.38 -26.04
C LEU A 884 16.50 7.26 -25.21
N ASN A 885 15.26 7.43 -24.76
CA ASN A 885 14.44 6.37 -24.19
C ASN A 885 13.27 6.10 -25.13
N THR A 886 12.99 4.85 -25.36
CA THR A 886 11.85 4.44 -26.17
C THR A 886 11.25 3.16 -25.63
N ASP A 887 9.94 3.04 -25.67
CA ASP A 887 9.18 1.84 -25.39
C ASP A 887 8.12 1.63 -26.48
N PHE A 888 8.08 0.42 -26.97
CA PHE A 888 7.08 -0.03 -27.92
C PHE A 888 6.42 -1.28 -27.37
N THR A 889 5.09 -1.28 -27.21
CA THR A 889 4.36 -2.40 -26.65
C THR A 889 3.11 -2.71 -27.48
N LEU A 890 2.94 -3.97 -27.81
CA LEU A 890 1.72 -4.52 -28.40
C LEU A 890 0.83 -5.07 -27.30
N TYR A 891 -0.38 -4.56 -27.18
CA TYR A 891 -1.42 -5.01 -26.26
C TYR A 891 -2.47 -5.78 -27.04
N THR A 892 -2.56 -7.09 -26.81
CA THR A 892 -3.47 -7.99 -27.55
C THR A 892 -4.48 -8.59 -26.58
N ARG A 893 -5.74 -8.50 -26.93
CA ARG A 893 -6.89 -9.06 -26.21
C ARG A 893 -7.60 -10.07 -27.09
N ARG A 894 -7.99 -11.23 -26.50
CA ARG A 894 -8.69 -12.30 -27.19
C ARG A 894 -9.64 -13.02 -26.23
N GLY A 895 -10.72 -13.59 -26.80
CA GLY A 895 -11.63 -14.48 -26.07
C GLY A 895 -12.75 -13.80 -25.32
N TYR A 896 -13.09 -12.56 -25.66
CA TYR A 896 -14.17 -11.81 -25.01
C TYR A 896 -15.57 -12.15 -25.51
N GLY A 897 -15.68 -13.04 -26.52
CA GLY A 897 -16.95 -13.42 -27.13
C GLY A 897 -17.55 -12.37 -28.06
N VAL A 898 -16.89 -11.21 -28.20
CA VAL A 898 -17.31 -10.12 -29.10
C VAL A 898 -16.12 -9.69 -29.95
N LYS A 899 -16.25 -9.75 -31.27
CA LYS A 899 -15.16 -9.51 -32.20
C LYS A 899 -14.52 -8.12 -32.09
N GLN A 900 -15.32 -7.09 -31.72
CA GLN A 900 -14.82 -5.71 -31.52
C GLN A 900 -13.90 -5.57 -30.31
N LEU A 901 -13.91 -6.55 -29.42
CA LEU A 901 -13.15 -6.56 -28.18
C LEU A 901 -11.83 -7.32 -28.33
N ASP A 902 -11.71 -8.14 -29.34
CA ASP A 902 -10.50 -8.90 -29.66
C ASP A 902 -9.54 -8.00 -30.45
N THR A 903 -8.94 -7.02 -29.76
CA THR A 903 -8.09 -5.97 -30.35
C THR A 903 -6.59 -6.27 -30.21
N THR A 904 -5.80 -5.57 -31.04
CA THR A 904 -4.35 -5.43 -30.87
C THR A 904 -4.00 -3.96 -31.04
N ASP A 905 -3.49 -3.36 -29.95
CA ASP A 905 -3.14 -1.94 -29.87
C ASP A 905 -1.61 -1.81 -29.78
N ALA A 906 -1.00 -1.06 -30.70
CA ALA A 906 0.44 -0.78 -30.70
C ALA A 906 0.68 0.60 -30.09
N ILE A 907 1.37 0.67 -28.95
CA ILE A 907 1.68 1.93 -28.27
C ILE A 907 3.18 2.16 -28.33
N TRP A 908 3.56 3.32 -28.85
CA TRP A 908 4.94 3.73 -28.94
C TRP A 908 5.14 5.08 -28.27
N ASN A 909 6.04 5.11 -27.27
CA ASN A 909 6.47 6.31 -26.57
C ASN A 909 7.96 6.51 -26.76
N LEU A 910 8.38 7.78 -26.77
CA LEU A 910 9.78 8.13 -26.84
C LEU A 910 10.10 9.40 -26.04
N ARG A 911 11.31 9.49 -25.55
CA ARG A 911 11.91 10.67 -24.92
C ARG A 911 13.30 10.89 -25.45
N LEU A 912 13.53 12.06 -26.03
CA LEU A 912 14.87 12.55 -26.36
C LEU A 912 15.27 13.56 -25.28
N THR A 913 16.47 13.41 -24.73
CA THR A 913 17.04 14.34 -23.76
C THR A 913 18.36 14.91 -24.27
N TYR A 914 18.65 16.14 -23.92
CA TYR A 914 19.95 16.77 -24.15
C TYR A 914 20.41 17.47 -22.87
N THR A 915 21.59 17.08 -22.38
CA THR A 915 22.21 17.66 -21.19
C THR A 915 23.55 18.30 -21.59
N PRO A 916 23.65 19.63 -21.61
CA PRO A 916 24.90 20.33 -21.85
C PRO A 916 25.96 20.00 -20.81
N LYS A 917 27.25 20.30 -21.16
CA LYS A 917 28.36 20.20 -20.21
C LYS A 917 28.08 21.09 -19.00
N GLY A 918 28.21 20.52 -17.79
CA GLY A 918 27.84 21.16 -16.52
C GLY A 918 26.60 20.59 -15.85
N GLY A 919 25.71 19.92 -16.59
CA GLY A 919 24.61 19.08 -16.03
C GLY A 919 23.46 19.83 -15.35
N HIS A 920 23.50 21.16 -15.31
CA HIS A 920 22.45 21.98 -14.67
C HIS A 920 21.17 22.10 -15.49
N TRP A 921 21.26 22.03 -16.79
CA TRP A 921 20.14 22.12 -17.71
C TRP A 921 19.88 20.80 -18.39
N VAL A 922 18.60 20.41 -18.49
CA VAL A 922 18.16 19.25 -19.28
C VAL A 922 17.03 19.69 -20.18
N PHE A 923 17.20 19.51 -21.47
CA PHE A 923 16.16 19.73 -22.47
C PHE A 923 15.55 18.38 -22.83
N MET A 924 14.24 18.31 -22.91
CA MET A 924 13.51 17.07 -23.15
C MET A 924 12.45 17.26 -24.22
N VAL A 925 12.33 16.27 -25.09
CA VAL A 925 11.21 16.16 -26.03
C VAL A 925 10.56 14.81 -25.79
N ASP A 926 9.31 14.84 -25.36
CA ASP A 926 8.49 13.66 -25.07
C ASP A 926 7.46 13.45 -26.17
N GLY A 927 7.41 12.26 -26.75
CA GLY A 927 6.35 11.82 -27.64
C GLY A 927 5.53 10.72 -26.97
N PHE A 928 4.24 10.96 -26.81
CA PHE A 928 3.29 10.04 -26.18
C PHE A 928 2.33 9.48 -27.20
N ASP A 929 2.14 8.16 -27.20
CA ASP A 929 1.26 7.41 -28.10
C ASP A 929 1.45 7.86 -29.57
N MET A 930 2.69 7.74 -30.07
CA MET A 930 3.07 8.26 -31.38
C MET A 930 2.27 7.63 -32.54
N LEU A 931 1.82 6.39 -32.37
CA LEU A 931 1.02 5.67 -33.36
C LEU A 931 -0.48 5.97 -33.25
N HIS A 932 -0.91 6.67 -32.19
CA HIS A 932 -2.31 7.04 -31.94
C HIS A 932 -3.25 5.82 -31.89
N GLN A 933 -2.81 4.78 -31.18
CA GLN A 933 -3.57 3.54 -31.02
C GLN A 933 -3.97 3.26 -29.58
N LEU A 934 -3.73 4.20 -28.65
CA LEU A 934 -4.14 4.04 -27.25
C LEU A 934 -5.66 3.93 -27.16
N SER A 935 -6.15 2.78 -26.74
CA SER A 935 -7.54 2.55 -26.39
C SER A 935 -7.70 2.44 -24.88
N ASN A 936 -8.66 3.18 -24.34
CA ASN A 936 -8.97 3.12 -22.91
C ASN A 936 -10.28 2.34 -22.71
N VAL A 937 -10.16 1.02 -22.87
CA VAL A 937 -11.28 0.08 -22.74
C VAL A 937 -11.04 -0.79 -21.52
N ASN A 938 -11.99 -0.79 -20.59
CA ASN A 938 -11.99 -1.66 -19.42
C ASN A 938 -13.04 -2.76 -19.56
N TYR A 939 -12.67 -3.95 -19.14
CA TYR A 939 -13.53 -5.13 -19.14
C TYR A 939 -13.71 -5.65 -17.74
N ALA A 940 -14.94 -5.84 -17.33
CA ALA A 940 -15.30 -6.59 -16.16
C ALA A 940 -16.22 -7.76 -16.59
N VAL A 941 -15.88 -8.95 -16.15
CA VAL A 941 -16.68 -10.14 -16.38
C VAL A 941 -16.90 -10.84 -15.05
N SER A 942 -18.16 -11.15 -14.78
CA SER A 942 -18.61 -11.92 -13.63
C SER A 942 -19.70 -12.89 -14.05
N ALA A 943 -20.14 -13.76 -13.14
CA ALA A 943 -21.27 -14.63 -13.42
C ALA A 943 -22.59 -13.88 -13.66
N SER A 944 -22.72 -12.66 -13.16
CA SER A 944 -23.91 -11.83 -13.37
C SER A 944 -23.91 -11.07 -14.69
N GLY A 945 -22.78 -10.99 -15.38
CA GLY A 945 -22.71 -10.28 -16.64
C GLY A 945 -21.31 -9.92 -17.09
N ARG A 946 -21.29 -9.33 -18.28
CA ARG A 946 -20.10 -8.76 -18.93
C ARG A 946 -20.31 -7.25 -19.05
N THR A 947 -19.32 -6.46 -18.67
CA THR A 947 -19.35 -5.00 -18.82
C THR A 947 -18.12 -4.55 -19.61
N VAL A 948 -18.35 -3.75 -20.63
CA VAL A 948 -17.34 -3.07 -21.41
C VAL A 948 -17.49 -1.59 -21.19
N THR A 949 -16.44 -0.92 -20.76
CA THR A 949 -16.47 0.53 -20.56
C THR A 949 -15.37 1.18 -21.40
N TYR A 950 -15.78 2.02 -22.32
CA TYR A 950 -14.89 2.90 -23.09
C TYR A 950 -14.82 4.24 -22.37
N THR A 951 -13.61 4.69 -22.04
CA THR A 951 -13.43 6.01 -21.42
C THR A 951 -12.58 6.90 -22.30
N ASN A 952 -12.80 8.22 -22.24
CA ASN A 952 -11.86 9.12 -22.86
C ASN A 952 -10.48 8.96 -22.21
N ALA A 953 -9.44 9.08 -23.01
CA ALA A 953 -8.05 9.03 -22.59
C ALA A 953 -7.34 10.33 -22.94
N LEU A 954 -6.16 10.51 -22.36
CA LEU A 954 -5.27 11.58 -22.74
C LEU A 954 -4.89 11.40 -24.21
N PRO A 955 -5.16 12.41 -25.09
CA PRO A 955 -4.85 12.26 -26.49
C PRO A 955 -3.33 12.33 -26.70
N ARG A 956 -2.84 11.72 -27.80
CA ARG A 956 -1.42 11.77 -28.17
C ARG A 956 -0.91 13.21 -28.17
N TYR A 957 0.31 13.41 -27.73
CA TYR A 957 0.96 14.72 -27.72
C TYR A 957 2.48 14.60 -27.91
N ILE A 958 3.06 15.71 -28.34
CA ILE A 958 4.50 15.95 -28.27
C ILE A 958 4.70 17.13 -27.34
N MET A 959 5.63 17.00 -26.37
CA MET A 959 5.91 18.02 -25.37
C MET A 959 7.39 18.35 -25.31
N CYS A 960 7.72 19.63 -25.34
CA CYS A 960 9.06 20.13 -25.08
C CYS A 960 9.14 20.63 -23.63
N SER A 961 10.16 20.20 -22.90
CA SER A 961 10.36 20.57 -21.50
C SER A 961 11.81 21.00 -21.25
N VAL A 962 11.97 21.92 -20.33
CA VAL A 962 13.28 22.36 -19.82
C VAL A 962 13.31 22.13 -18.33
N GLN A 963 14.37 21.49 -17.84
CA GLN A 963 14.62 21.26 -16.42
C GLN A 963 15.92 21.96 -16.01
N TYR A 964 15.85 22.67 -14.90
CA TYR A 964 17.01 23.27 -14.23
C TYR A 964 17.31 22.56 -12.92
N ARG A 965 18.55 22.19 -12.72
CA ARG A 965 19.05 21.49 -11.53
C ARG A 965 20.12 22.34 -10.85
N LEU A 966 19.92 22.61 -9.59
CA LEU A 966 20.86 23.33 -8.76
C LEU A 966 21.17 22.52 -7.50
N ASN A 967 22.46 22.40 -7.19
CA ASN A 967 22.92 21.85 -5.92
C ASN A 967 23.94 22.83 -5.34
N ILE A 968 23.59 23.48 -4.25
CA ILE A 968 24.46 24.39 -3.52
C ILE A 968 24.92 23.66 -2.26
N GLN A 969 26.23 23.40 -2.16
CA GLN A 969 26.86 22.88 -0.95
C GLN A 969 27.43 24.03 -0.11
N PRO A 970 27.33 23.97 1.21
CA PRO A 970 28.04 24.91 2.06
C PRO A 970 29.56 24.78 1.81
N LYS A 971 30.23 25.88 1.57
CA LYS A 971 31.70 25.90 1.48
C LYS A 971 32.26 25.32 2.77
N ARG A 972 33.17 24.33 2.65
CA ARG A 972 33.95 23.87 3.82
C ARG A 972 34.65 25.08 4.40
N ARG A 973 34.31 25.48 5.61
CA ARG A 973 35.14 26.36 6.45
C ARG A 973 36.29 25.56 7.07
#